data_92520932315187a9b5811d4c824edb20
#
_entry.id   92520932315187a9b5811d4c824edb20
#
_cell.length_a   1.000
_cell.length_b   1.000
_cell.length_c   1.000
_cell.angle_alpha   90.00
_cell.angle_beta   90.00
_cell.angle_gamma   90.00
#
_symmetry.space_group_name_H-M   'P 1'
#
loop_
_entity.id
_entity.type
_entity.pdbx_description
1 polymer ?
#
loop_
_entity_poly.entity_id
_entity_poly.type
_entity_poly.pdbx_seq_one_letter_code
_entity_poly.pdbx_strand_id
1 'polypeptide(L)'
;MNKKHLLTLLTVFLMMVGCSKQQHFISDDAYRAEVEKDFQAKKEALPNGDLFAVFNSQMTPEEKEALTFLYAYMPIGDITDYSGDFYLKNIRSSMKAQKEMPWGKQIPEVIFRHFVLPVRINNENLDDSRWIFYDELKDRVKGLSLYDAVLEVNHWCHEKVIYTPSDARTSSPLASVKTAYGRCGEESTFTVAALRAVGIPARQVYTPRWAHTDDNHAWVEAWVDGKWCFFGACEPEPVLNLGWFNGPAYRGMLMHTKVFGKYVGPEEIMKETDGYTEINVIDNYAPTAKAYITVVDKEGKPVEGAMVEYKIYNYAEFYSVAQKLTDKEGKSFLSAGKGDMLVWATKDGKFGYGKVSFGKDENVTIALDKQPGDTETISLDIIPPVEGNNMPEVTPEQKEANAKRLLEEDAIRNAYVATFYTVEKAAALAQELNIDAAQTEKFMIGSRGNWAELEKFLRETPADKRATAMALLDAVSAKDLRDTPAAVLADHLNHTPAVESDLFVEYVMNPRVRNEFLTPYKQFFAENIDAALAKQAVEDPQVWVEWVKSNITINNALNEQRIPIMPMGVWKSRVADNNSRDIFFVSTARSMGIPARIEPVAGKVQYFKGNNWVDVDFEAAEQVVAKQGKVVASYKPIKVLQNPKYYSHFTIAKLKDNAQLQTLNFETGDVDMGIGDTWSGLLKNPLTLDEGNYLLVTGSRMANGSVLAELTFFNVEPDKTTSIKMEMRESKDEIQVIGNFNSE
;
A
#
# COMPACT_ATOMS: atom_id res chain seq x y z
N MET A 1 53.71 -33.47 -45.49
CA MET A 1 53.23 -33.16 -44.15
C MET A 1 52.79 -34.45 -43.44
N ASN A 2 53.45 -34.83 -42.35
CA ASN A 2 53.27 -36.11 -41.68
C ASN A 2 51.94 -36.12 -40.94
N LYS A 3 51.17 -37.25 -41.09
CA LYS A 3 49.87 -37.45 -40.40
C LYS A 3 49.92 -37.20 -38.87
N LYS A 4 51.11 -37.26 -38.22
CA LYS A 4 51.31 -36.95 -36.80
C LYS A 4 51.19 -35.44 -36.50
N HIS A 5 51.50 -34.54 -37.40
CA HIS A 5 51.36 -33.08 -37.20
C HIS A 5 49.88 -32.63 -37.42
N LEU A 6 49.13 -33.36 -38.24
CA LEU A 6 47.70 -33.07 -38.45
C LEU A 6 46.84 -33.47 -37.21
N LEU A 7 47.23 -34.57 -36.53
CA LEU A 7 46.55 -35.00 -35.29
C LEU A 7 46.84 -34.07 -34.12
N THR A 8 48.05 -33.52 -34.02
CA THR A 8 48.43 -32.60 -32.95
C THR A 8 47.78 -31.21 -33.14
N LEU A 9 47.59 -30.76 -34.40
CA LEU A 9 46.86 -29.51 -34.67
C LEU A 9 45.35 -29.68 -34.42
N LEU A 10 44.75 -30.85 -34.68
CA LEU A 10 43.33 -31.10 -34.41
C LEU A 10 43.05 -31.22 -32.89
N THR A 11 44.02 -31.78 -32.11
CA THR A 11 43.89 -31.91 -30.65
C THR A 11 44.10 -30.57 -29.94
N VAL A 12 44.95 -29.66 -30.46
CA VAL A 12 45.11 -28.30 -29.95
C VAL A 12 43.92 -27.40 -30.32
N PHE A 13 43.28 -27.63 -31.49
CA PHE A 13 42.07 -26.89 -31.83
C PHE A 13 40.81 -27.37 -31.05
N LEU A 14 40.77 -28.63 -30.64
CA LEU A 14 39.69 -29.16 -29.76
C LEU A 14 39.89 -28.77 -28.27
N MET A 15 41.12 -28.35 -27.85
CA MET A 15 41.38 -27.84 -26.50
C MET A 15 41.22 -26.32 -26.38
N MET A 16 40.95 -25.59 -27.47
CA MET A 16 40.63 -24.15 -27.47
C MET A 16 39.12 -23.87 -27.62
N VAL A 17 38.25 -24.88 -27.59
CA VAL A 17 36.88 -24.68 -27.20
C VAL A 17 36.90 -24.63 -25.69
N GLY A 18 37.49 -23.56 -25.16
CA GLY A 18 37.36 -23.22 -23.76
C GLY A 18 35.87 -23.16 -23.46
N CYS A 19 35.40 -23.90 -22.48
CA CYS A 19 34.18 -23.61 -21.81
C CYS A 19 34.20 -22.13 -21.43
N SER A 20 33.65 -21.27 -22.28
CA SER A 20 33.21 -19.98 -21.79
C SER A 20 32.21 -20.33 -20.71
N LYS A 21 32.57 -20.16 -19.44
CA LYS A 21 31.58 -20.27 -18.35
C LYS A 21 30.41 -19.43 -18.80
N GLN A 22 29.27 -20.05 -18.96
CA GLN A 22 28.03 -19.33 -19.27
C GLN A 22 27.91 -18.23 -18.22
N GLN A 23 27.86 -16.99 -18.66
CA GLN A 23 27.71 -15.88 -17.76
C GLN A 23 26.26 -15.92 -17.27
N HIS A 24 26.08 -16.10 -15.96
CA HIS A 24 24.79 -16.14 -15.28
C HIS A 24 24.46 -14.77 -14.70
N PHE A 25 23.20 -14.36 -14.77
CA PHE A 25 22.70 -13.19 -14.06
C PHE A 25 22.70 -13.44 -12.54
N ILE A 26 22.32 -14.65 -12.11
CA ILE A 26 22.36 -15.10 -10.72
C ILE A 26 23.61 -15.98 -10.55
N SER A 27 24.65 -15.46 -9.89
CA SER A 27 25.95 -16.11 -9.77
C SER A 27 25.95 -17.30 -8.80
N ASP A 28 25.07 -17.30 -7.79
CA ASP A 28 24.90 -18.40 -6.82
C ASP A 28 24.03 -19.50 -7.44
N ASP A 29 24.64 -20.69 -7.62
CA ASP A 29 23.99 -21.85 -8.24
C ASP A 29 22.80 -22.37 -7.40
N ALA A 30 22.91 -22.35 -6.06
CA ALA A 30 21.85 -22.83 -5.18
C ALA A 30 20.64 -21.87 -5.21
N TYR A 31 20.90 -20.58 -5.12
CA TYR A 31 19.85 -19.57 -5.21
C TYR A 31 19.19 -19.57 -6.61
N ARG A 32 19.98 -19.72 -7.68
CA ARG A 32 19.44 -19.83 -9.04
C ARG A 32 18.50 -21.04 -9.21
N ALA A 33 18.86 -22.18 -8.62
CA ALA A 33 18.02 -23.37 -8.61
C ALA A 33 16.73 -23.17 -7.79
N GLU A 34 16.80 -22.43 -6.68
CA GLU A 34 15.63 -22.05 -5.89
C GLU A 34 14.69 -21.14 -6.69
N VAL A 35 15.22 -20.10 -7.34
CA VAL A 35 14.45 -19.19 -8.21
C VAL A 35 13.73 -19.96 -9.32
N GLU A 36 14.42 -20.90 -9.97
CA GLU A 36 13.79 -21.74 -11.02
C GLU A 36 12.67 -22.62 -10.44
N LYS A 37 12.85 -23.21 -9.28
CA LYS A 37 11.82 -23.98 -8.58
C LYS A 37 10.60 -23.12 -8.25
N ASP A 38 10.81 -21.93 -7.69
CA ASP A 38 9.73 -21.00 -7.33
C ASP A 38 9.00 -20.49 -8.57
N PHE A 39 9.72 -20.25 -9.66
CA PHE A 39 9.13 -19.90 -10.96
C PHE A 39 8.23 -21.02 -11.51
N GLN A 40 8.65 -22.29 -11.45
CA GLN A 40 7.83 -23.41 -11.90
C GLN A 40 6.56 -23.53 -11.02
N ALA A 41 6.68 -23.40 -9.70
CA ALA A 41 5.53 -23.41 -8.79
C ALA A 41 4.54 -22.26 -9.11
N LYS A 42 5.05 -21.04 -9.39
CA LYS A 42 4.22 -19.91 -9.83
C LYS A 42 3.49 -20.20 -11.13
N LYS A 43 4.18 -20.81 -12.10
CA LYS A 43 3.59 -21.17 -13.40
C LYS A 43 2.50 -22.23 -13.25
N GLU A 44 2.71 -23.24 -12.39
CA GLU A 44 1.71 -24.27 -12.10
C GLU A 44 0.48 -23.69 -11.40
N ALA A 45 0.67 -22.70 -10.52
CA ALA A 45 -0.42 -22.02 -9.82
C ALA A 45 -1.25 -21.08 -10.73
N LEU A 46 -0.72 -20.68 -11.89
CA LEU A 46 -1.34 -19.77 -12.87
C LEU A 46 -1.45 -20.41 -14.25
N PRO A 47 -2.25 -21.49 -14.42
CA PRO A 47 -2.28 -22.27 -15.66
C PRO A 47 -3.07 -21.60 -16.79
N ASN A 48 -3.87 -20.57 -16.52
CA ASN A 48 -4.75 -19.94 -17.49
C ASN A 48 -4.18 -18.64 -18.05
N GLY A 49 -4.65 -18.25 -19.24
CA GLY A 49 -4.45 -16.90 -19.78
C GLY A 49 -3.13 -16.66 -20.49
N ASP A 50 -2.35 -17.71 -20.80
CA ASP A 50 -1.07 -17.62 -21.53
C ASP A 50 -0.09 -16.57 -20.94
N LEU A 51 -0.04 -16.51 -19.60
CA LEU A 51 0.65 -15.46 -18.85
C LEU A 51 2.18 -15.52 -18.97
N PHE A 52 2.73 -16.64 -19.42
CA PHE A 52 4.16 -16.91 -19.55
C PHE A 52 4.67 -16.94 -20.99
N ALA A 53 3.87 -16.46 -21.96
CA ALA A 53 4.20 -16.48 -23.40
C ALA A 53 5.51 -15.75 -23.72
N VAL A 54 5.87 -14.71 -22.97
CA VAL A 54 7.10 -13.93 -23.14
C VAL A 54 8.37 -14.79 -23.09
N PHE A 55 8.35 -15.93 -22.38
CA PHE A 55 9.51 -16.84 -22.30
C PHE A 55 9.81 -17.56 -23.63
N ASN A 56 8.92 -17.44 -24.64
CA ASN A 56 9.14 -17.88 -26.00
C ASN A 56 9.79 -16.79 -26.88
N SER A 57 9.94 -15.56 -26.37
CA SER A 57 10.55 -14.45 -27.11
C SER A 57 12.08 -14.60 -27.16
N GLN A 58 12.70 -13.92 -28.11
CA GLN A 58 14.16 -13.91 -28.23
C GLN A 58 14.79 -13.06 -27.13
N MET A 59 15.65 -13.66 -26.32
CA MET A 59 16.36 -13.01 -25.21
C MET A 59 17.70 -13.70 -24.94
N THR A 60 18.62 -12.97 -24.29
CA THR A 60 19.89 -13.56 -23.83
C THR A 60 19.66 -14.47 -22.60
N PRO A 61 20.61 -15.35 -22.27
CA PRO A 61 20.52 -16.17 -21.06
C PRO A 61 20.35 -15.33 -19.78
N GLU A 62 21.07 -14.21 -19.68
CA GLU A 62 20.98 -13.30 -18.53
C GLU A 62 19.61 -12.60 -18.46
N GLU A 63 19.07 -12.17 -19.61
CA GLU A 63 17.70 -11.60 -19.68
C GLU A 63 16.67 -12.63 -19.23
N LYS A 64 16.83 -13.90 -19.64
CA LYS A 64 15.93 -14.99 -19.26
C LYS A 64 16.00 -15.27 -17.75
N GLU A 65 17.18 -15.35 -17.17
CA GLU A 65 17.33 -15.56 -15.72
C GLU A 65 16.75 -14.38 -14.92
N ALA A 66 16.98 -13.13 -15.37
CA ALA A 66 16.39 -11.94 -14.74
C ALA A 66 14.85 -11.95 -14.86
N LEU A 67 14.30 -12.36 -15.99
CA LEU A 67 12.86 -12.48 -16.19
C LEU A 67 12.27 -13.60 -15.33
N THR A 68 12.97 -14.74 -15.21
CA THR A 68 12.60 -15.85 -14.34
C THR A 68 12.54 -15.39 -12.88
N PHE A 69 13.52 -14.63 -12.43
CA PHE A 69 13.54 -14.04 -11.09
C PHE A 69 12.35 -13.10 -10.84
N LEU A 70 12.04 -12.19 -11.78
CA LEU A 70 10.88 -11.32 -11.64
C LEU A 70 9.58 -12.13 -11.56
N TYR A 71 9.37 -13.07 -12.49
CA TYR A 71 8.14 -13.89 -12.54
C TYR A 71 7.98 -14.83 -11.35
N ALA A 72 9.08 -15.32 -10.75
CA ALA A 72 9.04 -16.14 -9.55
C ALA A 72 8.42 -15.38 -8.36
N TYR A 73 8.71 -14.08 -8.25
CA TYR A 73 8.44 -13.33 -7.02
C TYR A 73 7.44 -12.18 -7.18
N MET A 74 7.09 -11.73 -8.39
CA MET A 74 6.10 -10.68 -8.53
C MET A 74 4.68 -11.15 -8.17
N PRO A 75 3.83 -10.25 -7.64
CA PRO A 75 2.45 -10.59 -7.30
C PRO A 75 1.63 -10.96 -8.55
N ILE A 76 0.50 -11.65 -8.35
CA ILE A 76 -0.36 -12.11 -9.45
C ILE A 76 -0.76 -10.95 -10.36
N GLY A 77 -1.15 -9.79 -9.78
CA GLY A 77 -1.57 -8.62 -10.56
C GLY A 77 -0.51 -8.16 -11.55
N ASP A 78 0.76 -8.23 -11.19
CA ASP A 78 1.84 -7.86 -12.11
C ASP A 78 1.96 -8.82 -13.29
N ILE A 79 1.66 -10.10 -13.08
CA ILE A 79 1.68 -11.11 -14.15
C ILE A 79 0.44 -11.00 -15.05
N THR A 80 -0.73 -10.69 -14.49
CA THR A 80 -2.00 -10.71 -15.23
C THR A 80 -2.30 -9.39 -15.93
N ASP A 81 -1.89 -8.27 -15.35
CA ASP A 81 -2.33 -6.93 -15.75
C ASP A 81 -1.35 -6.23 -16.69
N TYR A 82 -0.08 -6.70 -16.73
CA TYR A 82 0.95 -6.15 -17.60
C TYR A 82 1.52 -7.21 -18.54
N SER A 83 1.96 -6.78 -19.71
CA SER A 83 2.52 -7.70 -20.71
C SER A 83 3.91 -8.19 -20.31
N GLY A 84 4.28 -9.40 -20.71
CA GLY A 84 5.63 -9.89 -20.52
C GLY A 84 6.70 -9.05 -21.23
N ASP A 85 6.37 -8.44 -22.37
CA ASP A 85 7.26 -7.53 -23.10
C ASP A 85 7.58 -6.25 -22.29
N PHE A 86 6.63 -5.77 -21.47
CA PHE A 86 6.87 -4.68 -20.54
C PHE A 86 7.99 -5.03 -19.56
N TYR A 87 7.99 -6.23 -18.99
CA TYR A 87 9.05 -6.67 -18.07
C TYR A 87 10.39 -6.88 -18.76
N LEU A 88 10.38 -7.47 -19.97
CA LEU A 88 11.59 -7.64 -20.75
C LEU A 88 12.24 -6.29 -21.11
N LYS A 89 11.43 -5.29 -21.44
CA LYS A 89 11.90 -3.91 -21.69
C LYS A 89 12.48 -3.26 -20.42
N ASN A 90 11.85 -3.47 -19.26
CA ASN A 90 12.37 -3.03 -17.96
C ASN A 90 13.75 -3.65 -17.64
N ILE A 91 13.89 -4.99 -17.85
CA ILE A 91 15.14 -5.71 -17.66
C ILE A 91 16.24 -5.11 -18.54
N ARG A 92 15.95 -4.95 -19.84
CA ARG A 92 16.91 -4.37 -20.82
C ARG A 92 17.33 -2.97 -20.44
N SER A 93 16.41 -2.14 -19.99
CA SER A 93 16.71 -0.79 -19.50
C SER A 93 17.58 -0.82 -18.24
N SER A 94 17.31 -1.72 -17.30
CA SER A 94 18.12 -1.88 -16.07
C SER A 94 19.54 -2.37 -16.39
N MET A 95 19.69 -3.36 -17.28
CA MET A 95 21.01 -3.86 -17.72
C MET A 95 21.77 -2.81 -18.52
N LYS A 96 21.09 -1.98 -19.31
CA LYS A 96 21.67 -0.84 -20.01
C LYS A 96 22.23 0.18 -19.00
N ALA A 97 21.45 0.56 -17.99
CA ALA A 97 21.90 1.47 -16.95
C ALA A 97 23.10 0.91 -16.19
N GLN A 98 23.10 -0.38 -15.83
CA GLN A 98 24.24 -1.05 -15.18
C GLN A 98 25.51 -0.98 -16.04
N LYS A 99 25.38 -1.11 -17.36
CA LYS A 99 26.50 -1.08 -18.28
C LYS A 99 27.04 0.34 -18.52
N GLU A 100 26.16 1.33 -18.61
CA GLU A 100 26.48 2.69 -19.05
C GLU A 100 26.83 3.65 -17.90
N MET A 101 26.29 3.42 -16.68
CA MET A 101 26.57 4.28 -15.54
C MET A 101 27.90 3.95 -14.85
N PRO A 102 28.62 4.97 -14.33
CA PRO A 102 29.95 4.78 -13.73
C PRO A 102 29.97 3.80 -12.55
N TRP A 103 28.90 3.73 -11.78
CA TRP A 103 28.77 2.86 -10.59
C TRP A 103 28.32 1.43 -10.91
N GLY A 104 27.85 1.15 -12.12
CA GLY A 104 27.20 -0.12 -12.44
C GLY A 104 28.04 -1.37 -12.16
N LYS A 105 29.38 -1.29 -12.32
CA LYS A 105 30.30 -2.40 -12.00
C LYS A 105 30.66 -2.51 -10.52
N GLN A 106 30.36 -1.48 -9.72
CA GLN A 106 30.69 -1.43 -8.29
C GLN A 106 29.54 -2.04 -7.46
N ILE A 107 28.34 -2.12 -8.03
CA ILE A 107 27.15 -2.63 -7.35
C ILE A 107 27.21 -4.16 -7.35
N PRO A 108 27.19 -4.82 -6.16
CA PRO A 108 27.14 -6.27 -6.06
C PRO A 108 25.89 -6.84 -6.75
N GLU A 109 26.00 -8.01 -7.35
CA GLU A 109 24.91 -8.68 -8.08
C GLU A 109 23.65 -8.85 -7.21
N VAL A 110 23.80 -9.26 -5.95
CA VAL A 110 22.70 -9.40 -5.00
C VAL A 110 21.97 -8.05 -4.77
N ILE A 111 22.73 -6.97 -4.62
CA ILE A 111 22.16 -5.62 -4.43
C ILE A 111 21.46 -5.15 -5.71
N PHE A 112 22.04 -5.38 -6.87
CA PHE A 112 21.41 -5.07 -8.15
C PHE A 112 20.10 -5.83 -8.34
N ARG A 113 20.12 -7.14 -8.10
CA ARG A 113 18.99 -8.05 -8.29
C ARG A 113 17.78 -7.68 -7.44
N HIS A 114 18.03 -7.30 -6.17
CA HIS A 114 16.92 -7.02 -5.23
C HIS A 114 16.50 -5.54 -5.17
N PHE A 115 17.38 -4.60 -5.55
CA PHE A 115 17.14 -3.18 -5.30
C PHE A 115 17.24 -2.27 -6.54
N VAL A 116 17.59 -2.82 -7.72
CA VAL A 116 17.56 -2.11 -9.00
C VAL A 116 16.58 -2.77 -9.98
N LEU A 117 16.74 -4.09 -10.17
CA LEU A 117 15.99 -4.84 -11.18
C LEU A 117 14.46 -4.81 -10.98
N PRO A 118 13.91 -4.97 -9.74
CA PRO A 118 12.46 -4.99 -9.55
C PRO A 118 11.80 -3.71 -10.03
N VAL A 119 10.67 -3.87 -10.71
CA VAL A 119 9.88 -2.74 -11.21
C VAL A 119 9.04 -2.14 -10.09
N ARG A 120 8.25 -3.00 -9.41
CA ARG A 120 7.38 -2.61 -8.30
C ARG A 120 8.18 -2.17 -7.07
N ILE A 121 7.68 -1.14 -6.42
CA ILE A 121 8.29 -0.55 -5.22
C ILE A 121 7.34 -0.69 -4.03
N ASN A 122 6.06 -0.35 -4.22
CA ASN A 122 5.00 -0.42 -3.23
C ASN A 122 3.74 -1.06 -3.86
N ASN A 123 2.58 -0.44 -3.73
CA ASN A 123 1.30 -0.86 -4.31
C ASN A 123 0.85 0.02 -5.50
N GLU A 124 1.78 0.76 -6.09
CA GLU A 124 1.55 1.64 -7.23
C GLU A 124 1.15 0.86 -8.49
N ASN A 125 0.52 1.56 -9.45
CA ASN A 125 0.43 1.06 -10.79
C ASN A 125 1.79 1.18 -11.48
N LEU A 126 2.15 0.15 -12.27
CA LEU A 126 3.37 0.16 -13.05
C LEU A 126 3.17 0.96 -14.34
N ASP A 127 4.23 1.63 -14.77
CA ASP A 127 4.26 2.43 -15.98
C ASP A 127 5.64 2.43 -16.65
N ASP A 128 5.76 3.19 -17.71
CA ASP A 128 6.94 3.28 -18.55
C ASP A 128 8.10 4.12 -17.94
N SER A 129 8.03 4.47 -16.66
CA SER A 129 8.97 5.36 -15.97
C SER A 129 10.43 4.93 -16.09
N ARG A 130 10.73 3.61 -16.08
CA ARG A 130 12.09 3.08 -16.08
C ARG A 130 12.97 3.65 -17.21
N TRP A 131 12.48 3.60 -18.44
CA TRP A 131 13.26 4.10 -19.60
C TRP A 131 13.05 5.59 -19.84
N ILE A 132 11.89 6.15 -19.49
CA ILE A 132 11.63 7.59 -19.60
C ILE A 132 12.55 8.35 -18.65
N PHE A 133 12.62 7.95 -17.38
CA PHE A 133 13.49 8.59 -16.39
C PHE A 133 14.99 8.34 -16.70
N TYR A 134 15.33 7.15 -17.24
CA TYR A 134 16.70 6.92 -17.70
C TYR A 134 17.11 7.96 -18.74
N ASP A 135 16.29 8.21 -19.74
CA ASP A 135 16.60 9.15 -20.81
C ASP A 135 16.69 10.60 -20.33
N GLU A 136 15.88 11.00 -19.33
CA GLU A 136 15.96 12.33 -18.71
C GLU A 136 17.19 12.50 -17.79
N LEU A 137 17.59 11.45 -17.07
CA LEU A 137 18.59 11.54 -16.00
C LEU A 137 20.00 11.16 -16.40
N LYS A 138 20.19 10.26 -17.40
CA LYS A 138 21.49 9.66 -17.72
C LYS A 138 22.63 10.69 -17.93
N ASP A 139 22.36 11.74 -18.69
CA ASP A 139 23.37 12.76 -18.99
C ASP A 139 23.57 13.74 -17.82
N ARG A 140 22.56 13.89 -16.96
CA ARG A 140 22.60 14.73 -15.79
C ARG A 140 23.47 14.14 -14.66
N VAL A 141 23.49 12.81 -14.53
CA VAL A 141 24.18 12.13 -13.42
C VAL A 141 25.50 11.46 -13.82
N LYS A 142 25.74 11.16 -15.09
CA LYS A 142 26.88 10.37 -15.59
C LYS A 142 28.27 10.89 -15.18
N GLY A 143 28.40 12.19 -14.98
CA GLY A 143 29.67 12.83 -14.58
C GLY A 143 29.88 12.94 -13.07
N LEU A 144 28.94 12.46 -12.26
CA LEU A 144 28.94 12.63 -10.82
C LEU A 144 29.49 11.40 -10.09
N SER A 145 29.90 11.57 -8.84
CA SER A 145 30.07 10.46 -7.90
C SER A 145 28.72 9.81 -7.60
N LEU A 146 28.73 8.57 -7.09
CA LEU A 146 27.46 7.90 -6.70
C LEU A 146 26.71 8.70 -5.63
N TYR A 147 27.43 9.25 -4.66
CA TYR A 147 26.88 10.12 -3.61
C TYR A 147 26.17 11.35 -4.20
N ASP A 148 26.86 12.09 -5.06
CA ASP A 148 26.33 13.30 -5.68
C ASP A 148 25.19 12.98 -6.66
N ALA A 149 25.25 11.83 -7.34
CA ALA A 149 24.18 11.36 -8.23
C ALA A 149 22.87 11.08 -7.48
N VAL A 150 22.94 10.52 -6.26
CA VAL A 150 21.74 10.32 -5.42
C VAL A 150 21.11 11.66 -5.04
N LEU A 151 21.92 12.64 -4.59
CA LEU A 151 21.41 13.98 -4.29
C LEU A 151 20.81 14.64 -5.54
N GLU A 152 21.49 14.53 -6.68
CA GLU A 152 21.04 15.11 -7.95
C GLU A 152 19.71 14.54 -8.45
N VAL A 153 19.50 13.21 -8.30
CA VAL A 153 18.23 12.58 -8.63
C VAL A 153 17.11 13.10 -7.72
N ASN A 154 17.38 13.29 -6.43
CA ASN A 154 16.37 13.84 -5.51
C ASN A 154 16.01 15.30 -5.84
N HIS A 155 17.00 16.11 -6.21
CA HIS A 155 16.76 17.46 -6.73
C HIS A 155 15.88 17.44 -8.00
N TRP A 156 16.17 16.53 -8.95
CA TRP A 156 15.33 16.35 -10.13
C TRP A 156 13.90 15.92 -9.76
N CYS A 157 13.74 15.10 -8.73
CA CYS A 157 12.41 14.72 -8.23
C CYS A 157 11.65 15.93 -7.68
N HIS A 158 12.31 16.83 -6.95
CA HIS A 158 11.70 18.07 -6.42
C HIS A 158 11.30 19.05 -7.53
N GLU A 159 12.01 19.08 -8.66
CA GLU A 159 11.58 19.85 -9.84
C GLU A 159 10.22 19.39 -10.38
N LYS A 160 9.80 18.15 -10.09
CA LYS A 160 8.61 17.51 -10.66
C LYS A 160 7.43 17.43 -9.69
N VAL A 161 7.67 17.08 -8.43
CA VAL A 161 6.64 16.69 -7.47
C VAL A 161 6.82 17.42 -6.14
N ILE A 162 5.69 17.83 -5.55
CA ILE A 162 5.64 18.40 -4.20
C ILE A 162 4.62 17.62 -3.36
N TYR A 163 4.87 17.52 -2.06
CA TYR A 163 3.97 16.86 -1.11
C TYR A 163 2.56 17.45 -1.13
N THR A 164 1.57 16.57 -1.22
CA THR A 164 0.16 16.91 -1.06
C THR A 164 -0.60 15.69 -0.53
N PRO A 165 -1.33 15.82 0.60
CA PRO A 165 -2.11 14.73 1.14
C PRO A 165 -3.22 14.32 0.17
N SER A 166 -3.55 13.02 0.14
CA SER A 166 -4.60 12.44 -0.71
C SER A 166 -5.06 11.08 -0.15
N ASP A 167 -5.90 10.36 -0.90
CA ASP A 167 -6.36 9.02 -0.54
C ASP A 167 -5.21 7.97 -0.50
N ALA A 168 -5.52 6.78 0.04
CA ALA A 168 -4.56 5.69 0.27
C ALA A 168 -4.00 5.05 -1.02
N ARG A 169 -4.63 5.25 -2.19
CA ARG A 169 -4.15 4.69 -3.46
C ARG A 169 -2.84 5.34 -3.89
N THR A 170 -1.81 4.56 -4.19
CA THR A 170 -0.53 5.07 -4.68
C THR A 170 -0.56 5.23 -6.19
N SER A 171 -0.38 6.46 -6.69
CA SER A 171 -0.25 6.76 -8.11
C SER A 171 1.05 6.21 -8.68
N SER A 172 1.06 5.91 -9.99
CA SER A 172 2.30 5.53 -10.68
C SER A 172 3.32 6.67 -10.72
N PRO A 173 4.61 6.38 -10.91
CA PRO A 173 5.65 7.41 -10.99
C PRO A 173 5.36 8.48 -12.06
N LEU A 174 4.93 8.10 -13.27
CA LEU A 174 4.58 9.06 -14.33
C LEU A 174 3.31 9.85 -14.02
N ALA A 175 2.33 9.25 -13.33
CA ALA A 175 1.14 9.96 -12.89
C ALA A 175 1.48 11.02 -11.83
N SER A 176 2.40 10.72 -10.90
CA SER A 176 2.90 11.68 -9.92
C SER A 176 3.57 12.88 -10.60
N VAL A 177 4.43 12.64 -11.59
CA VAL A 177 5.05 13.70 -12.41
C VAL A 177 3.99 14.50 -13.17
N LYS A 178 3.02 13.82 -13.82
CA LYS A 178 1.95 14.46 -14.59
C LYS A 178 1.12 15.41 -13.75
N THR A 179 0.84 15.01 -12.51
CA THR A 179 0.02 15.83 -11.60
C THR A 179 0.82 16.83 -10.77
N ALA A 180 2.13 16.69 -10.71
CA ALA A 180 3.07 17.46 -9.89
C ALA A 180 2.76 17.39 -8.37
N TYR A 181 2.04 16.35 -7.93
CA TYR A 181 1.65 16.11 -6.56
C TYR A 181 1.91 14.66 -6.14
N GLY A 182 2.29 14.46 -4.89
CA GLY A 182 2.38 13.17 -4.25
C GLY A 182 2.29 13.29 -2.73
N ARG A 183 1.70 12.31 -2.05
CA ARG A 183 1.95 12.12 -0.62
C ARG A 183 3.26 11.35 -0.45
N CYS A 184 3.74 11.15 0.77
CA CYS A 184 5.03 10.49 1.03
C CYS A 184 5.15 9.11 0.34
N GLY A 185 4.04 8.37 0.20
CA GLY A 185 4.00 7.09 -0.53
C GLY A 185 4.31 7.24 -2.01
N GLU A 186 3.72 8.22 -2.70
CA GLU A 186 3.99 8.52 -4.11
C GLU A 186 5.38 9.12 -4.30
N GLU A 187 5.79 10.08 -3.46
CA GLU A 187 7.09 10.72 -3.56
C GLU A 187 8.24 9.72 -3.42
N SER A 188 8.15 8.82 -2.43
CA SER A 188 9.16 7.79 -2.23
C SER A 188 9.15 6.72 -3.34
N THR A 189 7.98 6.32 -3.83
CA THR A 189 7.85 5.41 -4.98
C THR A 189 8.47 6.03 -6.24
N PHE A 190 8.16 7.30 -6.53
CA PHE A 190 8.72 8.04 -7.65
C PHE A 190 10.24 8.19 -7.56
N THR A 191 10.76 8.58 -6.39
CA THR A 191 12.20 8.76 -6.18
C THR A 191 12.97 7.44 -6.30
N VAL A 192 12.45 6.33 -5.75
CA VAL A 192 13.04 4.99 -5.93
C VAL A 192 13.03 4.58 -7.40
N ALA A 193 11.93 4.83 -8.14
CA ALA A 193 11.86 4.55 -9.57
C ALA A 193 12.90 5.34 -10.37
N ALA A 194 13.11 6.61 -10.04
CA ALA A 194 14.10 7.48 -10.68
C ALA A 194 15.55 7.00 -10.43
N LEU A 195 15.87 6.65 -9.18
CA LEU A 195 17.19 6.09 -8.84
C LEU A 195 17.46 4.77 -9.55
N ARG A 196 16.49 3.83 -9.50
CA ARG A 196 16.61 2.54 -10.17
C ARG A 196 16.73 2.68 -11.69
N ALA A 197 16.12 3.72 -12.28
CA ALA A 197 16.20 3.98 -13.72
C ALA A 197 17.66 4.23 -14.18
N VAL A 198 18.49 4.89 -13.36
CA VAL A 198 19.90 5.10 -13.62
C VAL A 198 20.82 4.08 -12.93
N GLY A 199 20.25 2.94 -12.54
CA GLY A 199 21.01 1.82 -11.98
C GLY A 199 21.52 2.03 -10.54
N ILE A 200 20.95 2.96 -9.78
CA ILE A 200 21.26 3.18 -8.36
C ILE A 200 20.34 2.31 -7.51
N PRO A 201 20.88 1.41 -6.66
CA PRO A 201 20.04 0.62 -5.78
C PRO A 201 19.33 1.50 -4.77
N ALA A 202 18.02 1.35 -4.71
CA ALA A 202 17.19 2.13 -3.82
C ALA A 202 16.01 1.32 -3.29
N ARG A 203 15.57 1.67 -2.07
CA ARG A 203 14.43 1.05 -1.40
C ARG A 203 13.57 2.09 -0.69
N GLN A 204 12.27 1.87 -0.67
CA GLN A 204 11.37 2.64 0.16
C GLN A 204 11.47 2.14 1.60
N VAL A 205 11.65 3.05 2.54
CA VAL A 205 11.55 2.78 3.97
C VAL A 205 10.23 3.31 4.47
N TYR A 206 9.58 2.56 5.33
CA TYR A 206 8.28 2.90 5.85
C TYR A 206 8.23 2.72 7.37
N THR A 207 7.80 3.78 8.08
CA THR A 207 7.31 3.66 9.44
C THR A 207 5.77 3.63 9.38
N PRO A 208 5.15 2.46 9.64
CA PRO A 208 3.71 2.31 9.46
C PRO A 208 2.92 3.19 10.43
N ARG A 209 3.48 3.46 11.61
CA ARG A 209 2.91 4.35 12.62
C ARG A 209 4.03 4.94 13.49
N TRP A 210 3.98 6.26 13.72
CA TRP A 210 4.79 6.90 14.75
C TRP A 210 4.27 6.55 16.14
N ALA A 211 5.17 6.35 17.11
CA ALA A 211 4.77 6.09 18.48
C ALA A 211 4.44 7.38 19.26
N HIS A 212 5.04 8.49 18.89
CA HIS A 212 4.95 9.76 19.61
C HIS A 212 3.90 10.73 19.07
N THR A 213 3.37 10.49 17.87
CA THR A 213 2.35 11.30 17.20
C THR A 213 1.48 10.41 16.32
N ASP A 214 0.26 10.86 16.03
CA ASP A 214 -0.64 10.15 15.13
C ASP A 214 -0.30 10.51 13.69
N ASP A 215 0.39 9.62 13.01
CA ASP A 215 0.75 9.66 11.59
C ASP A 215 1.62 8.45 11.22
N ASN A 216 1.98 8.38 9.95
CA ASN A 216 2.99 7.48 9.37
C ASN A 216 3.94 8.27 8.48
N HIS A 217 4.99 7.62 7.97
CA HIS A 217 5.85 8.25 6.97
C HIS A 217 6.57 7.22 6.11
N ALA A 218 6.87 7.61 4.87
CA ALA A 218 7.69 6.85 3.95
C ALA A 218 8.76 7.75 3.33
N TRP A 219 9.98 7.22 3.19
CA TRP A 219 11.12 7.91 2.58
C TRP A 219 11.98 6.94 1.81
N VAL A 220 13.19 7.34 1.42
CA VAL A 220 14.07 6.55 0.57
C VAL A 220 15.41 6.28 1.24
N GLU A 221 15.92 5.07 1.06
CA GLU A 221 17.33 4.75 1.21
C GLU A 221 17.94 4.38 -0.14
N ALA A 222 19.12 4.93 -0.43
CA ALA A 222 19.95 4.55 -1.56
C ALA A 222 21.25 3.89 -1.08
N TRP A 223 21.71 2.87 -1.82
CA TRP A 223 22.97 2.22 -1.54
C TRP A 223 24.13 3.01 -2.14
N VAL A 224 24.97 3.55 -1.28
CA VAL A 224 26.11 4.40 -1.65
C VAL A 224 27.38 3.84 -1.02
N ASP A 225 28.33 3.42 -1.83
CA ASP A 225 29.66 2.95 -1.39
C ASP A 225 29.62 1.89 -0.27
N GLY A 226 28.71 0.93 -0.39
CA GLY A 226 28.56 -0.18 0.56
C GLY A 226 27.65 0.09 1.76
N LYS A 227 26.93 1.21 1.79
CA LYS A 227 26.04 1.60 2.89
C LYS A 227 24.69 2.08 2.38
N TRP A 228 23.65 1.86 3.16
CA TRP A 228 22.35 2.48 2.96
C TRP A 228 22.35 3.88 3.57
N CYS A 229 22.08 4.89 2.74
CA CYS A 229 21.95 6.28 3.13
C CYS A 229 20.52 6.74 2.89
N PHE A 230 19.88 7.38 3.88
CA PHE A 230 18.51 7.83 3.78
C PHE A 230 18.40 9.32 3.42
N PHE A 231 17.24 9.71 2.91
CA PHE A 231 16.85 11.10 2.63
C PHE A 231 15.35 11.20 2.38
N GLY A 232 14.79 12.42 2.52
CA GLY A 232 13.40 12.72 2.19
C GLY A 232 13.19 12.68 0.67
N ALA A 233 12.17 11.94 0.22
CA ALA A 233 11.83 11.83 -1.18
C ALA A 233 11.24 13.15 -1.70
N CYS A 234 11.71 13.65 -2.82
CA CYS A 234 11.35 14.97 -3.36
C CYS A 234 11.62 16.14 -2.39
N GLU A 235 12.40 15.91 -1.35
CA GLU A 235 12.75 16.88 -0.31
C GLU A 235 14.29 16.95 -0.20
N PRO A 236 15.01 17.51 -1.19
CA PRO A 236 16.46 17.45 -1.22
C PRO A 236 17.09 18.31 -0.13
N GLU A 237 18.01 17.69 0.59
CA GLU A 237 18.84 18.28 1.61
C GLU A 237 20.31 18.38 1.13
N PRO A 238 21.15 19.21 1.76
CA PRO A 238 22.53 19.40 1.30
C PRO A 238 23.39 18.13 1.37
N VAL A 239 23.03 17.18 2.22
CA VAL A 239 23.78 15.94 2.47
C VAL A 239 22.83 14.76 2.67
N LEU A 240 23.31 13.53 2.43
CA LEU A 240 22.53 12.32 2.78
C LEU A 240 22.47 12.13 4.30
N ASN A 241 21.54 11.29 4.76
CA ASN A 241 21.19 11.04 6.16
C ASN A 241 20.61 12.28 6.87
N LEU A 242 20.07 13.21 6.11
CA LEU A 242 19.38 14.39 6.57
C LEU A 242 17.96 14.45 6.00
N GLY A 243 17.01 14.83 6.84
CA GLY A 243 15.62 15.12 6.51
C GLY A 243 14.94 15.73 7.73
N TRP A 244 13.81 16.40 7.54
CA TRP A 244 13.01 16.98 8.63
C TRP A 244 12.64 15.93 9.69
N PHE A 245 12.57 14.66 9.28
CA PHE A 245 12.15 13.54 10.12
C PHE A 245 13.27 12.89 10.95
N ASN A 246 14.52 13.40 10.95
CA ASN A 246 15.60 12.83 11.79
C ASN A 246 15.17 12.70 13.26
N GLY A 247 14.60 13.76 13.86
CA GLY A 247 14.08 13.71 15.21
C GLY A 247 12.95 12.69 15.41
N PRO A 248 11.86 12.74 14.64
CA PRO A 248 10.83 11.70 14.62
C PRO A 248 11.36 10.28 14.44
N ALA A 249 12.30 10.06 13.53
CA ALA A 249 12.89 8.76 13.26
C ALA A 249 13.74 8.25 14.44
N TYR A 250 14.49 9.12 15.12
CA TYR A 250 15.26 8.77 16.31
C TYR A 250 14.40 8.20 17.45
N ARG A 251 13.12 8.61 17.53
CA ARG A 251 12.13 8.11 18.49
C ARG A 251 11.07 7.19 17.85
N GLY A 252 11.42 6.58 16.72
CA GLY A 252 10.61 5.56 16.07
C GLY A 252 10.67 4.23 16.83
N MET A 253 9.59 3.44 16.72
CA MET A 253 9.55 2.07 17.24
C MET A 253 9.92 1.05 16.19
N LEU A 254 9.55 1.28 14.92
CA LEU A 254 9.81 0.36 13.81
C LEU A 254 9.96 1.12 12.50
N MET A 255 10.98 0.78 11.73
CA MET A 255 11.12 1.09 10.30
C MET A 255 11.42 -0.20 9.55
N HIS A 256 10.72 -0.40 8.47
CA HIS A 256 10.88 -1.60 7.67
C HIS A 256 10.91 -1.30 6.17
N THR A 257 11.36 -2.27 5.41
CA THR A 257 11.24 -2.28 3.95
C THR A 257 10.89 -3.69 3.46
N LYS A 258 10.13 -3.74 2.38
CA LYS A 258 9.82 -4.99 1.67
C LYS A 258 10.80 -5.15 0.52
N VAL A 259 11.66 -6.14 0.64
CA VAL A 259 12.66 -6.48 -0.37
C VAL A 259 12.07 -7.51 -1.32
N PHE A 260 12.08 -7.22 -2.61
CA PHE A 260 11.54 -8.11 -3.63
C PHE A 260 12.27 -9.46 -3.66
N GLY A 261 11.52 -10.54 -3.66
CA GLY A 261 12.03 -11.92 -3.66
C GLY A 261 12.55 -12.39 -2.30
N LYS A 262 13.20 -13.52 -2.31
CA LYS A 262 13.84 -14.13 -1.13
C LYS A 262 15.21 -13.49 -0.92
N TYR A 263 15.27 -12.51 -0.05
CA TYR A 263 16.49 -11.77 0.26
C TYR A 263 17.09 -12.24 1.57
N VAL A 264 18.40 -12.49 1.56
CA VAL A 264 19.20 -12.78 2.73
C VAL A 264 20.23 -11.69 2.90
N GLY A 265 20.04 -10.86 3.90
CA GLY A 265 20.90 -9.74 4.28
C GLY A 265 21.28 -9.81 5.76
N PRO A 266 22.01 -8.80 6.26
CA PRO A 266 22.39 -8.73 7.68
C PRO A 266 21.25 -8.28 8.59
N GLU A 267 20.16 -7.75 8.03
CA GLU A 267 19.04 -7.16 8.76
C GLU A 267 18.16 -8.23 9.40
N GLU A 268 17.45 -7.91 10.49
CA GLU A 268 16.45 -8.80 11.08
C GLU A 268 15.29 -9.02 10.10
N ILE A 269 15.04 -10.29 9.75
CA ILE A 269 13.88 -10.67 8.94
C ILE A 269 12.65 -10.65 9.85
N MET A 270 11.66 -9.86 9.45
CA MET A 270 10.37 -9.77 10.13
C MET A 270 9.35 -10.74 9.55
N LYS A 271 9.32 -10.84 8.23
CA LYS A 271 8.43 -11.74 7.51
C LYS A 271 9.07 -12.18 6.20
N GLU A 272 8.92 -13.45 5.87
CA GLU A 272 9.24 -14.02 4.55
C GLU A 272 7.96 -14.51 3.90
N THR A 273 7.77 -14.19 2.63
CA THR A 273 6.62 -14.57 1.82
C THR A 273 7.09 -15.16 0.48
N ASP A 274 6.15 -15.65 -0.30
CA ASP A 274 6.45 -16.13 -1.66
C ASP A 274 6.94 -15.02 -2.61
N GLY A 275 6.72 -13.75 -2.29
CA GLY A 275 7.03 -12.62 -3.17
C GLY A 275 8.04 -11.62 -2.63
N TYR A 276 8.23 -11.55 -1.32
CA TYR A 276 9.13 -10.56 -0.71
C TYR A 276 9.62 -11.02 0.68
N THR A 277 10.75 -10.44 1.06
CA THR A 277 11.29 -10.51 2.43
C THR A 277 11.13 -9.15 3.08
N GLU A 278 10.43 -9.07 4.21
CA GLU A 278 10.30 -7.86 5.01
C GLU A 278 11.40 -7.82 6.06
N ILE A 279 12.21 -6.76 6.02
CA ILE A 279 13.36 -6.58 6.91
C ILE A 279 13.19 -5.35 7.79
N ASN A 280 13.70 -5.45 9.00
CA ASN A 280 13.74 -4.40 10.00
C ASN A 280 14.99 -3.53 9.81
N VAL A 281 14.82 -2.25 9.60
CA VAL A 281 15.93 -1.29 9.38
C VAL A 281 15.99 -0.21 10.46
N ILE A 282 15.30 -0.40 11.59
CA ILE A 282 15.21 0.59 12.68
C ILE A 282 16.58 0.98 13.23
N ASP A 283 17.57 0.07 13.23
CA ASP A 283 18.93 0.34 13.72
C ASP A 283 19.66 1.47 12.96
N ASN A 284 19.22 1.80 11.74
CA ASN A 284 19.76 2.92 10.97
C ASN A 284 19.31 4.28 11.53
N TYR A 285 18.29 4.33 12.39
CA TYR A 285 17.57 5.56 12.76
C TYR A 285 17.54 5.82 14.27
N ALA A 286 17.31 4.78 15.08
CA ALA A 286 17.00 4.91 16.49
C ALA A 286 17.82 3.97 17.36
N PRO A 287 18.05 4.30 18.63
CA PRO A 287 18.54 3.36 19.63
C PRO A 287 17.54 2.22 19.85
N THR A 288 17.93 0.99 19.67
CA THR A 288 17.06 -0.19 19.73
C THR A 288 17.32 -1.05 20.96
N ALA A 289 16.37 -1.93 21.22
CA ALA A 289 16.48 -3.05 22.14
C ALA A 289 15.69 -4.25 21.57
N LYS A 290 16.10 -5.45 21.95
CA LYS A 290 15.43 -6.70 21.63
C LYS A 290 14.59 -7.17 22.80
N ALA A 291 13.37 -7.60 22.54
CA ALA A 291 12.51 -8.27 23.51
C ALA A 291 11.99 -9.60 22.99
N TYR A 292 11.91 -10.60 23.84
CA TYR A 292 11.38 -11.91 23.57
C TYR A 292 9.98 -12.05 24.16
N ILE A 293 9.07 -12.59 23.37
CA ILE A 293 7.69 -12.88 23.77
C ILE A 293 7.54 -14.39 23.84
N THR A 294 7.12 -14.90 25.00
CA THR A 294 6.77 -16.31 25.17
C THR A 294 5.26 -16.43 25.26
N VAL A 295 4.65 -17.14 24.33
CA VAL A 295 3.21 -17.41 24.35
C VAL A 295 2.96 -18.78 24.99
N VAL A 296 2.06 -18.80 25.99
CA VAL A 296 1.65 -20.00 26.69
C VAL A 296 0.14 -20.18 26.67
N ASP A 297 -0.32 -21.41 26.83
CA ASP A 297 -1.74 -21.70 27.09
C ASP A 297 -2.09 -21.35 28.54
N LYS A 298 -3.36 -21.54 28.91
CA LYS A 298 -3.85 -21.26 30.28
C LYS A 298 -3.24 -22.18 31.35
N GLU A 299 -2.65 -23.32 30.97
CA GLU A 299 -1.91 -24.22 31.83
C GLU A 299 -0.41 -23.88 31.90
N GLY A 300 0.06 -22.84 31.22
CA GLY A 300 1.45 -22.39 31.21
C GLY A 300 2.35 -23.15 30.24
N LYS A 301 1.82 -23.97 29.31
CA LYS A 301 2.60 -24.67 28.30
C LYS A 301 2.89 -23.78 27.10
N PRO A 302 4.12 -23.83 26.54
CA PRO A 302 4.44 -23.09 25.32
C PRO A 302 3.53 -23.44 24.14
N VAL A 303 3.15 -22.43 23.35
CA VAL A 303 2.29 -22.58 22.18
C VAL A 303 3.10 -22.30 20.91
N GLU A 304 3.35 -23.33 20.11
CA GLU A 304 3.97 -23.22 18.79
C GLU A 304 3.00 -22.64 17.76
N GLY A 305 3.52 -21.79 16.85
CA GLY A 305 2.75 -21.24 15.74
C GLY A 305 1.62 -20.29 16.18
N ALA A 306 1.71 -19.72 17.38
CA ALA A 306 0.84 -18.60 17.75
C ALA A 306 1.24 -17.35 16.97
N MET A 307 0.25 -16.62 16.44
CA MET A 307 0.49 -15.31 15.83
C MET A 307 0.72 -14.27 16.92
N VAL A 308 1.88 -13.63 16.88
CA VAL A 308 2.25 -12.53 17.77
C VAL A 308 2.26 -11.24 16.96
N GLU A 309 1.36 -10.34 17.28
CA GLU A 309 1.28 -9.00 16.70
C GLU A 309 1.89 -7.98 17.66
N TYR A 310 2.83 -7.21 17.17
CA TYR A 310 3.42 -6.08 17.88
C TYR A 310 2.71 -4.80 17.43
N LYS A 311 2.07 -4.11 18.38
CA LYS A 311 1.12 -3.03 18.07
C LYS A 311 1.57 -1.71 18.68
N ILE A 312 1.51 -0.63 17.88
CA ILE A 312 1.75 0.74 18.31
C ILE A 312 0.40 1.44 18.44
N TYR A 313 0.23 2.22 19.51
CA TYR A 313 -0.92 3.13 19.64
C TYR A 313 -0.76 4.31 18.68
N ASN A 314 -1.74 4.46 17.77
CA ASN A 314 -1.76 5.54 16.79
C ASN A 314 -3.18 5.66 16.24
N TYR A 315 -3.72 6.86 16.08
CA TYR A 315 -5.11 7.12 15.70
C TYR A 315 -6.13 6.37 16.57
N ALA A 316 -5.94 6.41 17.88
CA ALA A 316 -6.77 5.73 18.86
C ALA A 316 -7.01 4.24 18.58
N GLU A 317 -6.08 3.58 17.91
CA GLU A 317 -6.04 2.12 17.77
C GLU A 317 -4.66 1.57 18.11
N PHE A 318 -4.60 0.29 18.45
CA PHE A 318 -3.35 -0.45 18.53
C PHE A 318 -3.10 -1.12 17.19
N TYR A 319 -2.40 -0.38 16.30
CA TYR A 319 -2.09 -0.83 14.94
C TYR A 319 -0.95 -1.84 14.93
N SER A 320 -1.15 -2.97 14.23
CA SER A 320 -0.12 -4.03 14.09
C SER A 320 0.98 -3.59 13.14
N VAL A 321 2.20 -3.38 13.67
CA VAL A 321 3.36 -2.96 12.88
C VAL A 321 4.30 -4.12 12.54
N ALA A 322 4.22 -5.23 13.25
CA ALA A 322 4.94 -6.46 12.97
C ALA A 322 4.11 -7.67 13.38
N GLN A 323 4.25 -8.76 12.64
CA GLN A 323 3.58 -10.04 12.88
C GLN A 323 4.58 -11.16 12.75
N LYS A 324 4.72 -12.01 13.78
CA LYS A 324 5.63 -13.15 13.79
C LYS A 324 4.93 -14.35 14.41
N LEU A 325 5.30 -15.53 13.95
CA LEU A 325 4.85 -16.79 14.57
C LEU A 325 5.82 -17.21 15.69
N THR A 326 5.29 -17.83 16.72
CA THR A 326 6.11 -18.46 17.75
C THR A 326 6.75 -19.77 17.26
N ASP A 327 7.96 -20.03 17.72
CA ASP A 327 8.68 -21.28 17.51
C ASP A 327 8.14 -22.44 18.39
N LYS A 328 8.85 -23.59 18.38
CA LYS A 328 8.49 -24.78 19.17
C LYS A 328 8.53 -24.55 20.67
N GLU A 329 9.31 -23.61 21.13
CA GLU A 329 9.41 -23.18 22.52
C GLU A 329 8.38 -22.09 22.87
N GLY A 330 7.45 -21.78 21.96
CA GLY A 330 6.43 -20.74 22.11
C GLY A 330 7.00 -19.32 22.05
N LYS A 331 8.19 -19.11 21.47
CA LYS A 331 8.90 -17.85 21.50
C LYS A 331 8.84 -17.10 20.16
N SER A 332 8.74 -15.80 20.26
CA SER A 332 8.93 -14.82 19.19
C SER A 332 9.80 -13.68 19.71
N PHE A 333 10.37 -12.86 18.83
CA PHE A 333 11.12 -11.68 19.22
C PHE A 333 11.01 -10.55 18.20
N LEU A 334 11.30 -9.33 18.65
CA LEU A 334 11.42 -8.15 17.80
C LEU A 334 12.53 -7.25 18.35
N SER A 335 13.30 -6.63 17.45
CA SER A 335 14.15 -5.47 17.76
C SER A 335 13.36 -4.20 17.44
N ALA A 336 13.24 -3.28 18.40
CA ALA A 336 12.45 -2.06 18.24
C ALA A 336 13.08 -0.88 18.99
N GLY A 337 12.62 0.34 18.73
CA GLY A 337 12.97 1.52 19.49
C GLY A 337 12.61 1.36 20.97
N LYS A 338 13.32 2.08 21.85
CA LYS A 338 13.20 1.93 23.32
C LYS A 338 11.94 2.61 23.86
N GLY A 339 10.78 2.07 23.56
CA GLY A 339 9.46 2.52 24.00
C GLY A 339 8.51 1.35 24.23
N ASP A 340 7.23 1.63 24.41
CA ASP A 340 6.19 0.65 24.71
C ASP A 340 5.41 0.21 23.47
N MET A 341 5.13 -1.08 23.38
CA MET A 341 4.15 -1.69 22.45
C MET A 341 3.14 -2.52 23.22
N LEU A 342 1.93 -2.66 22.66
CA LEU A 342 1.01 -3.72 23.01
C LEU A 342 1.37 -4.97 22.19
N VAL A 343 1.52 -6.11 22.84
CA VAL A 343 1.63 -7.41 22.21
C VAL A 343 0.29 -8.10 22.27
N TRP A 344 -0.19 -8.59 21.12
CA TRP A 344 -1.43 -9.35 20.98
C TRP A 344 -1.11 -10.71 20.40
N ALA A 345 -1.36 -11.77 21.13
CA ALA A 345 -1.10 -13.13 20.66
C ALA A 345 -2.40 -13.88 20.42
N THR A 346 -2.46 -14.64 19.32
CA THR A 346 -3.66 -15.43 18.96
C THR A 346 -3.30 -16.83 18.50
N LYS A 347 -4.14 -17.81 18.85
CA LYS A 347 -4.10 -19.18 18.32
C LYS A 347 -5.47 -19.85 18.51
N ASP A 348 -5.98 -20.47 17.43
CA ASP A 348 -7.20 -21.29 17.46
C ASP A 348 -8.39 -20.60 18.15
N GLY A 349 -8.64 -19.31 17.82
CA GLY A 349 -9.74 -18.49 18.37
C GLY A 349 -9.50 -18.01 19.80
N LYS A 350 -8.39 -18.36 20.45
CA LYS A 350 -8.00 -17.80 21.75
C LYS A 350 -7.03 -16.65 21.57
N PHE A 351 -6.98 -15.75 22.55
CA PHE A 351 -6.06 -14.65 22.55
C PHE A 351 -5.55 -14.29 23.94
N GLY A 352 -4.50 -13.51 23.96
CA GLY A 352 -3.97 -12.87 25.13
C GLY A 352 -3.18 -11.64 24.72
N TYR A 353 -2.98 -10.71 25.63
CA TYR A 353 -2.24 -9.51 25.35
C TYR A 353 -1.48 -8.98 26.58
N GLY A 354 -0.51 -8.13 26.32
CA GLY A 354 0.27 -7.50 27.37
C GLY A 354 1.13 -6.39 26.80
N LYS A 355 1.60 -5.52 27.66
CA LYS A 355 2.55 -4.46 27.30
C LYS A 355 3.97 -4.99 27.36
N VAL A 356 4.80 -4.60 26.39
CA VAL A 356 6.25 -4.75 26.40
C VAL A 356 6.91 -3.39 26.33
N SER A 357 7.88 -3.14 27.22
CA SER A 357 8.70 -1.93 27.27
C SER A 357 10.11 -2.25 26.78
N PHE A 358 10.38 -1.99 25.51
CA PHE A 358 11.69 -2.27 24.91
C PHE A 358 12.81 -1.51 25.61
N GLY A 359 13.88 -2.22 25.95
CA GLY A 359 15.01 -1.68 26.74
C GLY A 359 14.81 -1.76 28.25
N LYS A 360 13.64 -2.21 28.72
CA LYS A 360 13.36 -2.53 30.13
C LYS A 360 13.01 -4.01 30.29
N ASP A 361 12.12 -4.51 29.43
CA ASP A 361 11.67 -5.89 29.42
C ASP A 361 12.49 -6.69 28.40
N GLU A 362 13.22 -7.70 28.84
CA GLU A 362 13.90 -8.65 27.95
C GLU A 362 13.02 -9.83 27.56
N ASN A 363 12.12 -10.24 28.45
CA ASN A 363 11.22 -11.37 28.27
C ASN A 363 9.83 -11.03 28.84
N VAL A 364 8.80 -11.25 28.02
CA VAL A 364 7.40 -11.08 28.40
C VAL A 364 6.64 -12.35 28.07
N THR A 365 5.82 -12.83 29.02
CA THR A 365 4.96 -14.01 28.80
C THR A 365 3.51 -13.56 28.57
N ILE A 366 2.90 -14.05 27.49
CA ILE A 366 1.49 -13.82 27.15
C ILE A 366 0.76 -15.16 27.24
N ALA A 367 -0.27 -15.23 28.09
CA ALA A 367 -1.14 -16.39 28.19
C ALA A 367 -2.34 -16.25 27.25
N LEU A 368 -2.65 -17.30 26.50
CA LEU A 368 -3.89 -17.38 25.68
C LEU A 368 -5.03 -17.85 26.57
N ASP A 369 -5.47 -16.98 27.49
CA ASP A 369 -6.49 -17.26 28.49
C ASP A 369 -7.82 -16.62 28.21
N LYS A 370 -7.94 -15.87 27.11
CA LYS A 370 -9.13 -15.14 26.67
C LYS A 370 -9.73 -15.71 25.38
N GLN A 371 -11.02 -15.44 25.19
CA GLN A 371 -11.75 -15.80 23.98
C GLN A 371 -12.72 -14.69 23.57
N PRO A 372 -13.14 -14.62 22.29
CA PRO A 372 -14.20 -13.73 21.88
C PRO A 372 -15.47 -13.94 22.73
N GLY A 373 -16.05 -12.84 23.21
CA GLY A 373 -17.18 -12.86 24.15
C GLY A 373 -16.82 -12.47 25.57
N ASP A 374 -15.55 -12.59 25.96
CA ASP A 374 -15.09 -12.07 27.24
C ASP A 374 -15.19 -10.53 27.27
N THR A 375 -15.65 -9.99 28.39
CA THR A 375 -15.80 -8.53 28.57
C THR A 375 -14.97 -8.04 29.73
N GLU A 376 -14.18 -7.00 29.49
CA GLU A 376 -13.36 -6.34 30.52
C GLU A 376 -13.02 -4.92 30.09
N THR A 377 -12.58 -4.11 31.03
CA THR A 377 -11.97 -2.79 30.77
C THR A 377 -10.62 -2.73 31.41
N ILE A 378 -9.59 -2.36 30.65
CA ILE A 378 -8.23 -2.20 31.13
C ILE A 378 -7.65 -0.85 30.74
N SER A 379 -6.80 -0.31 31.60
CA SER A 379 -6.05 0.93 31.37
C SER A 379 -4.60 0.62 31.05
N LEU A 380 -4.06 1.27 30.02
CA LEU A 380 -2.67 1.13 29.59
C LEU A 380 -2.02 2.51 29.45
N ASP A 381 -0.85 2.65 30.05
CA ASP A 381 0.02 3.81 29.82
C ASP A 381 1.09 3.40 28.83
N ILE A 382 1.16 4.11 27.71
CA ILE A 382 2.09 3.84 26.60
C ILE A 382 3.10 4.98 26.53
N ILE A 383 4.38 4.65 26.62
CA ILE A 383 5.48 5.60 26.63
C ILE A 383 6.28 5.42 25.34
N PRO A 384 6.37 6.44 24.46
CA PRO A 384 7.20 6.38 23.26
C PRO A 384 8.69 6.49 23.63
N PRO A 385 9.62 6.18 22.69
CA PRO A 385 11.04 6.44 22.88
C PRO A 385 11.33 7.91 23.20
N VAL A 386 12.43 8.15 23.93
CA VAL A 386 12.86 9.49 24.29
C VAL A 386 13.28 10.33 23.08
N GLU A 387 13.17 11.64 23.21
CA GLU A 387 13.63 12.58 22.19
C GLU A 387 15.15 12.55 22.00
N GLY A 388 15.57 12.76 20.77
CA GLY A 388 16.96 12.87 20.37
C GLY A 388 17.07 13.10 18.88
N ASN A 389 18.26 13.18 18.37
CA ASN A 389 18.50 13.24 16.92
C ASN A 389 19.88 12.66 16.57
N ASN A 390 20.08 12.40 15.30
CA ASN A 390 21.31 11.90 14.69
C ASN A 390 21.67 12.72 13.44
N MET A 391 21.44 14.03 13.47
CA MET A 391 21.65 14.90 12.31
C MET A 391 23.15 14.97 11.95
N PRO A 392 23.51 14.84 10.66
CA PRO A 392 24.84 15.10 10.18
C PRO A 392 25.18 16.60 10.25
N GLU A 393 26.47 16.91 10.26
CA GLU A 393 26.93 18.30 10.18
C GLU A 393 26.69 18.86 8.78
N VAL A 394 26.18 20.08 8.70
CA VAL A 394 25.94 20.84 7.46
C VAL A 394 26.47 22.24 7.62
N THR A 395 27.32 22.69 6.70
CA THR A 395 27.87 24.05 6.73
C THR A 395 26.82 25.09 6.31
N PRO A 396 26.97 26.35 6.75
CA PRO A 396 26.11 27.44 6.31
C PRO A 396 26.08 27.59 4.78
N GLU A 397 27.22 27.41 4.12
CA GLU A 397 27.36 27.51 2.65
C GLU A 397 26.57 26.41 1.95
N GLN A 398 26.59 25.18 2.48
CA GLN A 398 25.78 24.07 1.94
C GLN A 398 24.31 24.35 2.06
N LYS A 399 23.86 24.88 3.21
CA LYS A 399 22.45 25.26 3.44
C LYS A 399 21.99 26.34 2.47
N GLU A 400 22.79 27.40 2.30
CA GLU A 400 22.50 28.52 1.41
C GLU A 400 22.42 28.04 -0.06
N ALA A 401 23.38 27.22 -0.50
CA ALA A 401 23.39 26.66 -1.84
C ALA A 401 22.15 25.79 -2.12
N ASN A 402 21.77 24.92 -1.16
CA ASN A 402 20.59 24.09 -1.25
C ASN A 402 19.31 24.94 -1.31
N ALA A 403 19.17 25.91 -0.42
CA ALA A 403 17.99 26.79 -0.39
C ALA A 403 17.81 27.57 -1.70
N LYS A 404 18.92 28.07 -2.28
CA LYS A 404 18.88 28.74 -3.59
C LYS A 404 18.41 27.76 -4.69
N ARG A 405 18.92 26.55 -4.68
CA ARG A 405 18.57 25.54 -5.68
C ARG A 405 17.10 25.13 -5.57
N LEU A 406 16.56 24.97 -4.38
CA LEU A 406 15.13 24.69 -4.16
C LEU A 406 14.22 25.75 -4.80
N LEU A 407 14.58 27.04 -4.69
CA LEU A 407 13.84 28.12 -5.34
C LEU A 407 13.87 28.03 -6.88
N GLU A 408 15.00 27.63 -7.46
CA GLU A 408 15.13 27.40 -8.89
C GLU A 408 14.26 26.22 -9.35
N GLU A 409 14.22 25.15 -8.58
CA GLU A 409 13.42 23.95 -8.81
C GLU A 409 11.92 24.21 -8.66
N ASP A 410 11.52 25.00 -7.66
CA ASP A 410 10.16 25.50 -7.51
C ASP A 410 9.71 26.30 -8.75
N ALA A 411 10.57 27.14 -9.30
CA ALA A 411 10.26 27.90 -10.50
C ALA A 411 10.04 26.97 -11.73
N ILE A 412 10.84 25.89 -11.87
CA ILE A 412 10.67 24.88 -12.92
C ILE A 412 9.31 24.19 -12.79
N ARG A 413 8.99 23.68 -11.58
CA ARG A 413 7.71 23.02 -11.32
C ARG A 413 6.52 23.97 -11.52
N ASN A 414 6.60 25.21 -11.03
CA ASN A 414 5.54 26.20 -11.18
C ASN A 414 5.31 26.59 -12.64
N ALA A 415 6.37 26.63 -13.47
CA ALA A 415 6.22 26.86 -14.91
C ALA A 415 5.45 25.72 -15.60
N TYR A 416 5.67 24.46 -15.18
CA TYR A 416 4.88 23.32 -15.64
C TYR A 416 3.42 23.41 -15.15
N VAL A 417 3.20 23.68 -13.87
CA VAL A 417 1.84 23.83 -13.29
C VAL A 417 1.06 24.96 -13.96
N ALA A 418 1.71 26.03 -14.39
CA ALA A 418 1.08 27.12 -15.12
C ALA A 418 0.51 26.70 -16.50
N THR A 419 0.86 25.53 -17.00
CA THR A 419 0.27 24.95 -18.23
C THR A 419 -1.07 24.24 -17.99
N PHE A 420 -1.47 24.05 -16.73
CA PHE A 420 -2.70 23.35 -16.38
C PHE A 420 -3.94 24.16 -16.75
N TYR A 421 -5.10 23.54 -16.58
CA TYR A 421 -6.37 24.15 -16.93
C TYR A 421 -6.66 25.36 -16.03
N THR A 422 -7.21 26.43 -16.60
CA THR A 422 -7.58 27.65 -15.84
C THR A 422 -9.09 27.75 -15.66
N VAL A 423 -9.52 28.58 -14.70
CA VAL A 423 -10.94 28.86 -14.45
C VAL A 423 -11.64 29.41 -15.71
N GLU A 424 -10.96 30.32 -16.45
CA GLU A 424 -11.48 30.90 -17.68
C GLU A 424 -11.68 29.87 -18.79
N LYS A 425 -10.71 28.93 -18.93
CA LYS A 425 -10.83 27.80 -19.89
C LYS A 425 -11.97 26.87 -19.50
N ALA A 426 -12.13 26.57 -18.20
CA ALA A 426 -13.23 25.74 -17.71
C ALA A 426 -14.59 26.37 -17.97
N ALA A 427 -14.75 27.68 -17.73
CA ALA A 427 -15.97 28.43 -18.04
C ALA A 427 -16.29 28.42 -19.53
N ALA A 428 -15.27 28.61 -20.39
CA ALA A 428 -15.44 28.55 -21.84
C ALA A 428 -15.87 27.15 -22.32
N LEU A 429 -15.26 26.10 -21.79
CA LEU A 429 -15.63 24.71 -22.10
C LEU A 429 -17.07 24.41 -21.65
N ALA A 430 -17.46 24.84 -20.45
CA ALA A 430 -18.82 24.68 -19.95
C ALA A 430 -19.86 25.35 -20.83
N GLN A 431 -19.60 26.59 -21.27
CA GLN A 431 -20.47 27.32 -22.20
C GLN A 431 -20.55 26.61 -23.56
N GLU A 432 -19.41 26.18 -24.12
CA GLU A 432 -19.34 25.50 -25.43
C GLU A 432 -20.14 24.21 -25.44
N LEU A 433 -19.97 23.39 -24.37
CA LEU A 433 -20.61 22.11 -24.26
C LEU A 433 -22.02 22.15 -23.66
N ASN A 434 -22.46 23.30 -23.18
CA ASN A 434 -23.73 23.50 -22.45
C ASN A 434 -23.85 22.55 -21.25
N ILE A 435 -22.84 22.55 -20.35
CA ILE A 435 -22.76 21.79 -19.11
C ILE A 435 -22.58 22.72 -17.91
N ASP A 436 -22.77 22.22 -16.70
CA ASP A 436 -22.66 23.02 -15.47
C ASP A 436 -21.24 23.61 -15.30
N ALA A 437 -21.17 24.93 -15.12
CA ALA A 437 -19.90 25.67 -15.06
C ALA A 437 -19.12 25.36 -13.77
N ALA A 438 -19.80 25.25 -12.63
CA ALA A 438 -19.15 25.02 -11.34
C ALA A 438 -18.57 23.58 -11.25
N GLN A 439 -19.32 22.58 -11.73
CA GLN A 439 -18.82 21.21 -11.84
C GLN A 439 -17.67 21.11 -12.84
N THR A 440 -17.77 21.78 -13.99
CA THR A 440 -16.69 21.78 -15.00
C THR A 440 -15.42 22.39 -14.41
N GLU A 441 -15.50 23.51 -13.70
CA GLU A 441 -14.37 24.10 -12.99
C GLU A 441 -13.77 23.12 -11.99
N LYS A 442 -14.60 22.53 -11.10
CA LYS A 442 -14.17 21.52 -10.10
C LYS A 442 -13.36 20.40 -10.75
N PHE A 443 -13.88 19.81 -11.82
CA PHE A 443 -13.24 18.64 -12.44
C PHE A 443 -12.00 19.01 -13.25
N MET A 444 -12.05 20.07 -14.05
CA MET A 444 -10.93 20.48 -14.90
C MET A 444 -9.75 21.01 -14.09
N ILE A 445 -9.98 21.77 -13.03
CA ILE A 445 -8.93 22.22 -12.12
C ILE A 445 -8.43 21.04 -11.28
N GLY A 446 -9.34 20.20 -10.76
CA GLY A 446 -9.02 19.00 -9.96
C GLY A 446 -8.20 17.97 -10.71
N SER A 447 -8.33 17.87 -12.03
CA SER A 447 -7.58 16.93 -12.87
C SER A 447 -6.10 17.29 -13.04
N ARG A 448 -5.71 18.53 -12.72
CA ARG A 448 -4.33 19.00 -12.84
C ARG A 448 -3.73 18.68 -14.22
N GLY A 449 -2.57 18.04 -14.30
CA GLY A 449 -1.93 17.67 -15.56
C GLY A 449 -2.67 16.62 -16.41
N ASN A 450 -3.72 16.00 -15.87
CA ASN A 450 -4.57 15.05 -16.63
C ASN A 450 -5.71 15.74 -17.38
N TRP A 451 -5.78 17.06 -17.37
CA TRP A 451 -6.87 17.84 -17.94
C TRP A 451 -7.18 17.51 -19.40
N ALA A 452 -6.18 17.17 -20.21
CA ALA A 452 -6.38 16.84 -21.61
C ALA A 452 -7.23 15.57 -21.81
N GLU A 453 -7.11 14.58 -20.91
CA GLU A 453 -7.92 13.36 -20.93
C GLU A 453 -9.39 13.68 -20.58
N LEU A 454 -9.62 14.53 -19.57
CA LEU A 454 -10.96 14.92 -19.17
C LEU A 454 -11.63 15.81 -20.25
N GLU A 455 -10.89 16.77 -20.81
CA GLU A 455 -11.40 17.60 -21.91
C GLU A 455 -11.78 16.75 -23.11
N LYS A 456 -10.91 15.79 -23.50
CA LYS A 456 -11.19 14.82 -24.56
C LYS A 456 -12.47 14.04 -24.27
N PHE A 457 -12.60 13.47 -23.08
CA PHE A 457 -13.79 12.72 -22.66
C PHE A 457 -15.07 13.57 -22.78
N LEU A 458 -15.07 14.79 -22.25
CA LEU A 458 -16.24 15.69 -22.31
C LEU A 458 -16.59 16.09 -23.75
N ARG A 459 -15.60 16.42 -24.59
CA ARG A 459 -15.81 16.80 -26.00
C ARG A 459 -16.32 15.67 -26.87
N GLU A 460 -15.80 14.46 -26.67
CA GLU A 460 -16.22 13.26 -27.41
C GLU A 460 -17.56 12.71 -26.91
N THR A 461 -18.04 13.13 -25.75
CA THR A 461 -19.32 12.68 -25.20
C THR A 461 -20.49 13.35 -25.94
N PRO A 462 -21.45 12.55 -26.51
CA PRO A 462 -22.67 13.06 -27.14
C PRO A 462 -23.48 13.95 -26.19
N ALA A 463 -24.17 14.96 -26.75
CA ALA A 463 -24.89 15.98 -25.98
C ALA A 463 -25.94 15.38 -25.01
N ASP A 464 -26.62 14.33 -25.41
CA ASP A 464 -27.65 13.62 -24.63
C ASP A 464 -27.06 12.83 -23.45
N LYS A 465 -25.76 12.52 -23.46
CA LYS A 465 -25.05 11.79 -22.39
C LYS A 465 -24.23 12.70 -21.47
N ARG A 466 -24.07 13.98 -21.76
CA ARG A 466 -23.21 14.89 -21.00
C ARG A 466 -23.58 15.00 -19.53
N ALA A 467 -24.87 15.05 -19.22
CA ALA A 467 -25.33 15.08 -17.82
C ALA A 467 -24.87 13.81 -17.06
N THR A 468 -24.96 12.65 -17.70
CA THR A 468 -24.48 11.37 -17.12
C THR A 468 -22.96 11.35 -17.01
N ALA A 469 -22.23 11.90 -17.97
CA ALA A 469 -20.77 12.03 -17.92
C ALA A 469 -20.32 12.93 -16.76
N MET A 470 -21.00 14.05 -16.52
CA MET A 470 -20.73 14.92 -15.37
C MET A 470 -20.99 14.20 -14.05
N ALA A 471 -22.07 13.42 -13.97
CA ALA A 471 -22.35 12.59 -12.78
C ALA A 471 -21.29 11.48 -12.56
N LEU A 472 -20.76 10.89 -13.64
CA LEU A 472 -19.65 9.94 -13.54
C LEU A 472 -18.37 10.59 -12.99
N LEU A 473 -18.03 11.80 -13.45
CA LEU A 473 -16.88 12.55 -12.94
C LEU A 473 -17.03 12.96 -11.48
N ASP A 474 -18.27 13.16 -11.02
CA ASP A 474 -18.54 13.45 -9.59
C ASP A 474 -18.47 12.21 -8.69
N ALA A 475 -18.69 11.02 -9.27
CA ALA A 475 -18.69 9.75 -8.54
C ALA A 475 -17.29 9.14 -8.36
N VAL A 476 -16.29 9.53 -9.19
CA VAL A 476 -14.91 9.05 -9.05
C VAL A 476 -14.14 9.91 -8.04
N SER A 477 -13.03 9.37 -7.49
CA SER A 477 -12.23 10.12 -6.53
C SER A 477 -11.46 11.27 -7.17
N ALA A 478 -11.05 12.25 -6.36
CA ALA A 478 -10.22 13.35 -6.82
C ALA A 478 -8.90 12.87 -7.45
N LYS A 479 -8.33 11.76 -6.96
CA LYS A 479 -7.12 11.15 -7.53
C LYS A 479 -7.41 10.48 -8.88
N ASP A 480 -8.59 9.89 -9.08
CA ASP A 480 -9.00 9.31 -10.36
C ASP A 480 -9.09 10.38 -11.45
N LEU A 481 -9.56 11.57 -11.14
CA LEU A 481 -9.54 12.70 -12.11
C LEU A 481 -8.13 13.02 -12.59
N ARG A 482 -7.10 12.77 -11.77
CA ARG A 482 -5.69 13.12 -12.05
C ARG A 482 -4.94 12.11 -12.90
N ASP A 483 -5.43 10.87 -13.02
CA ASP A 483 -4.70 9.80 -13.72
C ASP A 483 -5.54 8.86 -14.59
N THR A 484 -6.88 9.02 -14.62
CA THR A 484 -7.75 8.17 -15.45
C THR A 484 -7.76 8.65 -16.91
N PRO A 485 -7.48 7.77 -17.89
CA PRO A 485 -7.59 8.07 -19.31
C PRO A 485 -9.04 8.27 -19.76
N ALA A 486 -9.26 9.10 -20.77
CA ALA A 486 -10.56 9.35 -21.39
C ALA A 486 -11.26 8.04 -21.84
N ALA A 487 -10.49 7.10 -22.38
CA ALA A 487 -11.01 5.82 -22.85
C ALA A 487 -11.65 4.98 -21.73
N VAL A 488 -11.13 5.05 -20.51
CA VAL A 488 -11.71 4.37 -19.34
C VAL A 488 -13.06 4.99 -18.99
N LEU A 489 -13.12 6.29 -18.89
CA LEU A 489 -14.38 7.02 -18.59
C LEU A 489 -15.43 6.76 -19.68
N ALA A 490 -15.02 6.76 -20.95
CA ALA A 490 -15.89 6.48 -22.09
C ALA A 490 -16.44 5.05 -22.09
N ASP A 491 -15.61 4.06 -21.71
CA ASP A 491 -16.05 2.67 -21.57
C ASP A 491 -17.17 2.54 -20.53
N HIS A 492 -16.96 3.14 -19.34
CA HIS A 492 -17.95 3.10 -18.27
C HIS A 492 -19.22 3.86 -18.60
N LEU A 493 -19.13 5.01 -19.29
CA LEU A 493 -20.29 5.77 -19.73
C LEU A 493 -21.11 5.03 -20.80
N ASN A 494 -20.44 4.36 -21.75
CA ASN A 494 -21.11 3.84 -22.94
C ASN A 494 -21.56 2.39 -22.82
N HIS A 495 -20.90 1.58 -21.96
CA HIS A 495 -21.17 0.14 -21.86
C HIS A 495 -21.79 -0.27 -20.52
N THR A 496 -22.14 0.68 -19.65
CA THR A 496 -22.94 0.38 -18.47
C THR A 496 -24.41 0.15 -18.88
N PRO A 497 -25.04 -0.99 -18.53
CA PRO A 497 -26.45 -1.23 -18.78
C PRO A 497 -27.31 -0.18 -18.11
N ALA A 498 -28.34 0.32 -18.80
CA ALA A 498 -29.27 1.28 -18.22
C ALA A 498 -30.10 0.61 -17.13
N VAL A 499 -30.13 1.23 -15.95
CA VAL A 499 -30.91 0.79 -14.79
C VAL A 499 -31.65 2.01 -14.25
N GLU A 500 -32.97 1.92 -14.15
CA GLU A 500 -33.78 2.95 -13.52
C GLU A 500 -33.68 2.85 -11.98
N SER A 501 -32.71 3.52 -11.39
CA SER A 501 -32.46 3.50 -9.95
C SER A 501 -31.64 4.71 -9.53
N ASP A 502 -31.92 5.24 -8.35
CA ASP A 502 -31.05 6.25 -7.70
C ASP A 502 -29.66 5.73 -7.40
N LEU A 503 -29.48 4.38 -7.40
CA LEU A 503 -28.18 3.71 -7.21
C LEU A 503 -27.36 3.62 -8.50
N PHE A 504 -27.88 4.07 -9.65
CA PHE A 504 -27.25 3.87 -10.98
C PHE A 504 -25.84 4.43 -11.06
N VAL A 505 -25.67 5.70 -10.72
CA VAL A 505 -24.38 6.39 -10.89
C VAL A 505 -23.35 5.80 -9.93
N GLU A 506 -23.68 5.68 -8.66
CA GLU A 506 -22.73 5.32 -7.62
C GLU A 506 -22.39 3.83 -7.59
N TYR A 507 -23.39 2.96 -7.83
CA TYR A 507 -23.22 1.53 -7.61
C TYR A 507 -23.37 0.65 -8.86
N VAL A 508 -23.58 1.23 -10.05
CA VAL A 508 -23.60 0.50 -11.32
C VAL A 508 -22.62 1.10 -12.32
N MET A 509 -22.64 2.42 -12.54
CA MET A 509 -21.79 3.09 -13.51
C MET A 509 -20.39 3.37 -13.00
N ASN A 510 -20.25 3.79 -11.75
CA ASN A 510 -18.97 4.12 -11.12
C ASN A 510 -17.97 2.96 -11.27
N PRO A 511 -16.77 3.21 -11.90
CA PRO A 511 -15.74 2.20 -12.01
C PRO A 511 -15.07 1.84 -10.69
N ARG A 512 -15.01 2.75 -9.73
CA ARG A 512 -14.29 2.62 -8.45
C ARG A 512 -14.98 1.64 -7.52
N VAL A 513 -14.25 0.65 -7.02
CA VAL A 513 -14.72 -0.31 -6.01
C VAL A 513 -13.99 -0.09 -4.68
N ARG A 514 -12.65 -0.09 -4.70
CA ARG A 514 -11.77 0.18 -3.54
C ARG A 514 -10.66 1.14 -3.94
N ASN A 515 -9.43 0.61 -3.99
CA ASN A 515 -8.20 1.36 -4.31
C ASN A 515 -7.46 0.79 -5.53
N GLU A 516 -8.16 0.02 -6.38
CA GLU A 516 -7.61 -0.49 -7.63
C GLU A 516 -7.40 0.64 -8.64
N PHE A 517 -6.55 0.40 -9.64
CA PHE A 517 -6.45 1.27 -10.80
C PHE A 517 -7.65 1.09 -11.72
N LEU A 518 -8.22 2.20 -12.23
CA LEU A 518 -9.38 2.15 -13.09
C LEU A 518 -9.02 1.69 -14.51
N THR A 519 -9.79 0.73 -15.02
CA THR A 519 -9.60 0.11 -16.33
C THR A 519 -10.90 0.03 -17.11
N PRO A 520 -10.85 -0.04 -18.46
CA PRO A 520 -12.04 -0.12 -19.31
C PRO A 520 -12.57 -1.56 -19.36
N TYR A 521 -13.27 -2.00 -18.33
CA TYR A 521 -13.72 -3.39 -18.21
C TYR A 521 -15.19 -3.62 -18.59
N LYS A 522 -16.00 -2.59 -18.76
CA LYS A 522 -17.45 -2.75 -19.02
C LYS A 522 -17.74 -3.43 -20.35
N GLN A 523 -17.14 -2.95 -21.43
CA GLN A 523 -17.27 -3.58 -22.73
C GLN A 523 -16.75 -5.00 -22.71
N PHE A 524 -15.58 -5.20 -22.11
CA PHE A 524 -14.96 -6.52 -22.00
C PHE A 524 -15.91 -7.55 -21.35
N PHE A 525 -16.54 -7.21 -20.23
CA PHE A 525 -17.45 -8.14 -19.57
C PHE A 525 -18.78 -8.30 -20.30
N ALA A 526 -19.28 -7.26 -20.96
CA ALA A 526 -20.46 -7.37 -21.81
C ALA A 526 -20.27 -8.37 -22.99
N GLU A 527 -19.03 -8.47 -23.49
CA GLU A 527 -18.66 -9.38 -24.59
C GLU A 527 -18.29 -10.80 -24.12
N ASN A 528 -17.84 -10.98 -22.87
CA ASN A 528 -17.27 -12.23 -22.39
C ASN A 528 -18.14 -12.98 -21.35
N ILE A 529 -19.08 -12.34 -20.68
CA ILE A 529 -20.05 -13.02 -19.81
C ILE A 529 -21.19 -13.54 -20.70
N ASP A 530 -21.51 -14.82 -20.57
CA ASP A 530 -22.63 -15.41 -21.27
C ASP A 530 -23.95 -14.66 -21.03
N ALA A 531 -24.67 -14.29 -22.07
CA ALA A 531 -25.85 -13.45 -21.98
C ALA A 531 -27.00 -14.11 -21.18
N ALA A 532 -27.14 -15.45 -21.25
CA ALA A 532 -28.16 -16.15 -20.48
C ALA A 532 -27.79 -16.18 -18.98
N LEU A 533 -26.52 -16.36 -18.68
CA LEU A 533 -25.99 -16.29 -17.32
C LEU A 533 -26.13 -14.86 -16.75
N ALA A 534 -25.79 -13.83 -17.52
CA ALA A 534 -25.95 -12.43 -17.11
C ALA A 534 -27.42 -12.10 -16.79
N LYS A 535 -28.36 -12.57 -17.64
CA LYS A 535 -29.80 -12.40 -17.38
C LYS A 535 -30.24 -13.09 -16.09
N GLN A 536 -29.80 -14.32 -15.86
CA GLN A 536 -30.12 -15.04 -14.61
C GLN A 536 -29.53 -14.32 -13.39
N ALA A 537 -28.30 -13.80 -13.49
CA ALA A 537 -27.66 -13.06 -12.41
C ALA A 537 -28.38 -11.74 -12.09
N VAL A 538 -28.94 -11.05 -13.08
CA VAL A 538 -29.77 -9.84 -12.86
C VAL A 538 -31.08 -10.18 -12.13
N GLU A 539 -31.71 -11.30 -12.50
CA GLU A 539 -32.92 -11.79 -11.82
C GLU A 539 -32.61 -12.27 -10.38
N ASP A 540 -31.49 -12.98 -10.23
CA ASP A 540 -31.01 -13.49 -8.94
C ASP A 540 -29.47 -13.36 -8.82
N PRO A 541 -28.95 -12.31 -8.16
CA PRO A 541 -27.50 -12.10 -8.00
C PRO A 541 -26.76 -13.25 -7.30
N GLN A 542 -27.45 -14.12 -6.55
CA GLN A 542 -26.86 -15.33 -5.98
C GLN A 542 -26.23 -16.24 -7.06
N VAL A 543 -26.83 -16.28 -8.23
CA VAL A 543 -26.26 -17.04 -9.38
C VAL A 543 -24.84 -16.58 -9.69
N TRP A 544 -24.56 -15.27 -9.62
CA TRP A 544 -23.24 -14.74 -9.86
C TRP A 544 -22.28 -14.99 -8.69
N VAL A 545 -22.76 -14.96 -7.46
CA VAL A 545 -21.96 -15.36 -6.28
C VAL A 545 -21.45 -16.79 -6.44
N GLU A 546 -22.34 -17.71 -6.79
CA GLU A 546 -21.99 -19.13 -7.01
C GLU A 546 -21.05 -19.34 -8.20
N TRP A 547 -21.24 -18.54 -9.26
CA TRP A 547 -20.32 -18.59 -10.39
C TRP A 547 -18.91 -18.15 -10.00
N VAL A 548 -18.78 -17.02 -9.28
CA VAL A 548 -17.47 -16.53 -8.80
C VAL A 548 -16.83 -17.55 -7.87
N LYS A 549 -17.58 -18.08 -6.91
CA LYS A 549 -17.13 -19.12 -5.97
C LYS A 549 -16.60 -20.37 -6.69
N SER A 550 -17.26 -20.78 -7.78
CA SER A 550 -16.91 -21.99 -8.52
C SER A 550 -15.80 -21.81 -9.56
N ASN A 551 -15.56 -20.58 -10.03
CA ASN A 551 -14.68 -20.31 -11.16
C ASN A 551 -13.42 -19.50 -10.81
N ILE A 552 -13.34 -18.91 -9.62
CA ILE A 552 -12.18 -18.15 -9.16
C ILE A 552 -11.53 -18.89 -7.99
N THR A 553 -10.32 -19.34 -8.20
CA THR A 553 -9.50 -19.98 -7.15
C THR A 553 -8.88 -18.93 -6.26
N ILE A 554 -9.02 -19.06 -4.96
CA ILE A 554 -8.41 -18.15 -4.00
C ILE A 554 -7.02 -18.62 -3.61
N ASN A 555 -6.03 -17.73 -3.79
CA ASN A 555 -4.66 -17.96 -3.37
C ASN A 555 -4.06 -16.65 -2.80
N ASN A 556 -4.25 -16.45 -1.50
CA ASN A 556 -3.75 -15.24 -0.82
C ASN A 556 -2.21 -15.21 -0.73
N ALA A 557 -1.53 -16.35 -0.71
CA ALA A 557 -0.07 -16.43 -0.61
C ALA A 557 0.63 -15.84 -1.84
N LEU A 558 0.03 -15.94 -3.02
CA LEU A 558 0.56 -15.34 -4.26
C LEU A 558 0.40 -13.82 -4.33
N ASN A 559 -0.34 -13.22 -3.40
CA ASN A 559 -0.57 -11.77 -3.34
C ASN A 559 -0.57 -11.23 -1.90
N GLU A 560 0.42 -11.61 -1.11
CA GLU A 560 0.60 -11.19 0.29
C GLU A 560 0.70 -9.65 0.46
N GLN A 561 1.10 -8.94 -0.58
CA GLN A 561 1.11 -7.47 -0.60
C GLN A 561 -0.30 -6.86 -0.80
N ARG A 562 -1.30 -7.69 -1.11
CA ARG A 562 -2.69 -7.28 -1.40
C ARG A 562 -2.81 -6.22 -2.50
N ILE A 563 -1.96 -6.32 -3.52
CA ILE A 563 -2.03 -5.43 -4.68
C ILE A 563 -3.28 -5.80 -5.48
N PRO A 564 -4.21 -4.85 -5.70
CA PRO A 564 -5.43 -5.17 -6.43
C PRO A 564 -5.13 -5.69 -7.83
N ILE A 565 -5.66 -6.85 -8.17
CA ILE A 565 -5.65 -7.38 -9.54
C ILE A 565 -6.79 -6.70 -10.29
N MET A 566 -6.51 -6.22 -11.50
CA MET A 566 -7.55 -5.66 -12.37
C MET A 566 -8.64 -6.70 -12.65
N PRO A 567 -9.93 -6.31 -12.75
CA PRO A 567 -11.01 -7.27 -12.97
C PRO A 567 -10.80 -8.19 -14.18
N MET A 568 -10.24 -7.67 -15.28
CA MET A 568 -9.89 -8.46 -16.46
C MET A 568 -8.73 -9.45 -16.20
N GLY A 569 -7.80 -9.10 -15.31
CA GLY A 569 -6.71 -9.99 -14.89
C GLY A 569 -7.23 -11.19 -14.09
N VAL A 570 -8.18 -10.97 -13.19
CA VAL A 570 -8.85 -12.05 -12.44
C VAL A 570 -9.63 -12.97 -13.42
N TRP A 571 -10.36 -12.38 -14.37
CA TRP A 571 -11.06 -13.15 -15.39
C TRP A 571 -10.11 -14.03 -16.21
N LYS A 572 -8.97 -13.48 -16.59
CA LYS A 572 -7.96 -14.16 -17.40
C LYS A 572 -7.27 -15.30 -16.66
N SER A 573 -6.82 -15.06 -15.45
CA SER A 573 -6.07 -16.04 -14.66
C SER A 573 -6.95 -17.06 -13.95
N ARG A 574 -8.18 -16.72 -13.62
CA ARG A 574 -9.07 -17.48 -12.72
C ARG A 574 -8.51 -17.71 -11.32
N VAL A 575 -7.52 -16.89 -10.91
CA VAL A 575 -6.90 -16.92 -9.60
C VAL A 575 -6.90 -15.50 -9.02
N ALA A 576 -7.21 -15.35 -7.75
CA ALA A 576 -7.20 -14.09 -7.05
C ALA A 576 -6.89 -14.27 -5.56
N ASP A 577 -6.49 -13.21 -4.88
CA ASP A 577 -6.64 -13.10 -3.44
C ASP A 577 -8.06 -12.66 -3.07
N ASN A 578 -8.41 -12.70 -1.79
CA ASN A 578 -9.75 -12.33 -1.33
C ASN A 578 -10.13 -10.89 -1.73
N ASN A 579 -9.20 -9.92 -1.58
CA ASN A 579 -9.48 -8.53 -1.93
C ASN A 579 -9.76 -8.34 -3.42
N SER A 580 -8.96 -8.98 -4.27
CA SER A 580 -9.14 -8.91 -5.73
C SER A 580 -10.38 -9.65 -6.21
N ARG A 581 -10.77 -10.77 -5.55
CA ARG A 581 -12.05 -11.45 -5.78
C ARG A 581 -13.23 -10.51 -5.48
N ASP A 582 -13.18 -9.80 -4.38
CA ASP A 582 -14.24 -8.88 -3.96
C ASP A 582 -14.41 -7.72 -4.95
N ILE A 583 -13.29 -7.13 -5.40
CA ILE A 583 -13.28 -6.11 -6.45
C ILE A 583 -13.84 -6.68 -7.76
N PHE A 584 -13.41 -7.86 -8.15
CA PHE A 584 -13.88 -8.56 -9.35
C PHE A 584 -15.39 -8.81 -9.31
N PHE A 585 -15.92 -9.32 -8.19
CA PHE A 585 -17.35 -9.54 -8.02
C PHE A 585 -18.15 -8.25 -8.22
N VAL A 586 -17.77 -7.17 -7.53
CA VAL A 586 -18.47 -5.88 -7.64
C VAL A 586 -18.39 -5.32 -9.05
N SER A 587 -17.22 -5.35 -9.68
CA SER A 587 -17.00 -4.84 -11.04
C SER A 587 -17.83 -5.58 -12.08
N THR A 588 -17.88 -6.91 -11.99
CA THR A 588 -18.67 -7.76 -12.92
C THR A 588 -20.16 -7.66 -12.67
N ALA A 589 -20.60 -7.60 -11.41
CA ALA A 589 -22.01 -7.34 -11.05
C ALA A 589 -22.49 -6.00 -11.65
N ARG A 590 -21.72 -4.93 -11.46
CA ARG A 590 -22.00 -3.62 -12.06
C ARG A 590 -22.00 -3.67 -13.59
N SER A 591 -21.16 -4.50 -14.20
CA SER A 591 -21.13 -4.67 -15.67
C SER A 591 -22.40 -5.35 -16.23
N MET A 592 -23.09 -6.13 -15.41
CA MET A 592 -24.38 -6.73 -15.74
C MET A 592 -25.59 -5.84 -15.36
N GLY A 593 -25.37 -4.69 -14.75
CA GLY A 593 -26.42 -3.78 -14.28
C GLY A 593 -26.93 -4.08 -12.87
N ILE A 594 -26.23 -4.89 -12.09
CA ILE A 594 -26.55 -5.20 -10.69
C ILE A 594 -25.87 -4.17 -9.80
N PRO A 595 -26.60 -3.35 -9.02
CA PRO A 595 -25.97 -2.46 -8.06
C PRO A 595 -25.20 -3.28 -7.02
N ALA A 596 -23.90 -3.00 -6.90
CA ALA A 596 -23.01 -3.72 -5.99
C ALA A 596 -21.96 -2.78 -5.40
N ARG A 597 -21.50 -3.09 -4.19
CA ARG A 597 -20.51 -2.28 -3.48
C ARG A 597 -19.66 -3.11 -2.51
N ILE A 598 -18.61 -2.50 -2.04
CA ILE A 598 -17.98 -2.85 -0.78
C ILE A 598 -18.46 -1.82 0.23
N GLU A 599 -19.16 -2.28 1.27
CA GLU A 599 -19.70 -1.43 2.31
C GLU A 599 -18.53 -0.78 3.09
N PRO A 600 -18.52 0.56 3.28
CA PRO A 600 -17.34 1.27 3.73
C PRO A 600 -16.93 1.01 5.19
N VAL A 601 -17.88 0.72 6.09
CA VAL A 601 -17.62 0.62 7.53
C VAL A 601 -16.96 -0.71 7.90
N ALA A 602 -17.58 -1.82 7.51
CA ALA A 602 -17.12 -3.17 7.82
C ALA A 602 -16.38 -3.87 6.65
N GLY A 603 -16.35 -3.24 5.47
CA GLY A 603 -15.68 -3.78 4.28
C GLY A 603 -16.40 -4.98 3.67
N LYS A 604 -17.68 -5.14 3.89
CA LYS A 604 -18.49 -6.25 3.37
C LYS A 604 -18.78 -6.06 1.88
N VAL A 605 -18.70 -7.14 1.13
CA VAL A 605 -19.22 -7.18 -0.24
C VAL A 605 -20.73 -7.24 -0.21
N GLN A 606 -21.39 -6.39 -1.00
CA GLN A 606 -22.86 -6.35 -1.04
C GLN A 606 -23.37 -6.18 -2.46
N TYR A 607 -24.54 -6.77 -2.75
CA TYR A 607 -25.38 -6.44 -3.90
C TYR A 607 -26.76 -5.98 -3.46
N PHE A 608 -27.44 -5.22 -4.31
CA PHE A 608 -28.77 -4.70 -4.01
C PHE A 608 -29.86 -5.56 -4.64
N LYS A 609 -30.82 -6.03 -3.85
CA LYS A 609 -31.96 -6.82 -4.30
C LYS A 609 -33.19 -6.55 -3.40
N GLY A 610 -34.37 -6.35 -3.99
CA GLY A 610 -35.60 -6.20 -3.26
C GLY A 610 -35.62 -5.03 -2.26
N ASN A 611 -35.02 -3.89 -2.64
CA ASN A 611 -34.83 -2.69 -1.83
C ASN A 611 -33.89 -2.83 -0.62
N ASN A 612 -33.05 -3.87 -0.60
CA ASN A 612 -32.08 -4.07 0.49
C ASN A 612 -30.68 -4.38 -0.06
N TRP A 613 -29.65 -3.96 0.69
CA TRP A 613 -28.30 -4.46 0.52
C TRP A 613 -28.17 -5.85 1.16
N VAL A 614 -27.72 -6.82 0.38
CA VAL A 614 -27.50 -8.21 0.80
C VAL A 614 -26.01 -8.44 0.92
N ASP A 615 -25.55 -8.89 2.09
CA ASP A 615 -24.16 -9.26 2.32
C ASP A 615 -23.80 -10.50 1.52
N VAL A 616 -22.60 -10.51 0.90
CA VAL A 616 -22.07 -11.66 0.17
C VAL A 616 -20.99 -12.33 1.03
N ASP A 617 -21.25 -13.58 1.35
CA ASP A 617 -20.27 -14.48 1.97
C ASP A 617 -19.97 -15.63 1.00
N PHE A 618 -18.78 -15.62 0.42
CA PHE A 618 -18.35 -16.64 -0.54
C PHE A 618 -18.10 -18.01 0.10
N GLU A 619 -17.96 -18.09 1.43
CA GLU A 619 -17.74 -19.34 2.14
C GLU A 619 -19.07 -19.96 2.61
N ALA A 620 -20.13 -19.17 2.74
CA ALA A 620 -21.44 -19.66 3.18
C ALA A 620 -22.15 -20.45 2.07
N ALA A 621 -22.94 -21.46 2.49
CA ALA A 621 -23.81 -22.20 1.58
C ALA A 621 -25.06 -21.39 1.19
N GLU A 622 -25.54 -20.53 2.09
CA GLU A 622 -26.66 -19.62 1.88
C GLU A 622 -26.30 -18.24 2.44
N GLN A 623 -26.75 -17.18 1.76
CA GLN A 623 -26.53 -15.82 2.24
C GLN A 623 -27.44 -15.52 3.41
N VAL A 624 -26.86 -15.14 4.53
CA VAL A 624 -27.60 -14.80 5.76
C VAL A 624 -27.47 -13.29 5.98
N VAL A 625 -28.60 -12.62 6.18
CA VAL A 625 -28.60 -11.24 6.64
C VAL A 625 -28.05 -11.22 8.07
N ALA A 626 -26.97 -10.48 8.28
CA ALA A 626 -26.38 -10.34 9.61
C ALA A 626 -27.42 -9.78 10.58
N LYS A 627 -27.58 -10.44 11.72
CA LYS A 627 -28.40 -9.90 12.81
C LYS A 627 -27.73 -8.68 13.40
N GLN A 628 -28.48 -7.70 13.78
CA GLN A 628 -27.97 -6.43 14.24
C GLN A 628 -28.48 -6.07 15.62
N GLY A 629 -27.67 -5.37 16.38
CA GLY A 629 -28.04 -4.72 17.63
C GLY A 629 -27.62 -3.26 17.62
N LYS A 630 -27.78 -2.59 18.73
CA LYS A 630 -27.45 -1.18 18.88
C LYS A 630 -26.40 -0.97 19.97
N VAL A 631 -25.55 0.03 19.82
CA VAL A 631 -24.58 0.46 20.83
C VAL A 631 -24.78 1.93 21.12
N VAL A 632 -24.76 2.29 22.38
CA VAL A 632 -24.76 3.68 22.85
C VAL A 632 -23.63 3.85 23.86
N ALA A 633 -22.84 4.91 23.73
CA ALA A 633 -21.78 5.22 24.67
C ALA A 633 -22.12 6.48 25.49
N SER A 634 -22.06 6.35 26.82
CA SER A 634 -22.07 7.50 27.71
C SER A 634 -20.65 8.08 27.81
N TYR A 635 -20.54 9.39 27.73
CA TYR A 635 -19.27 10.10 27.92
C TYR A 635 -19.44 11.27 28.90
N LYS A 636 -18.54 11.37 29.86
CA LYS A 636 -18.45 12.53 30.75
C LYS A 636 -17.32 13.43 30.26
N PRO A 637 -17.62 14.64 29.77
CA PRO A 637 -16.61 15.58 29.30
C PRO A 637 -15.53 15.84 30.34
N ILE A 638 -14.29 15.86 29.89
CA ILE A 638 -13.12 16.31 30.66
C ILE A 638 -12.76 17.75 30.30
N LYS A 639 -11.92 18.40 31.12
CA LYS A 639 -11.58 19.83 30.95
C LYS A 639 -11.06 20.17 29.54
N VAL A 640 -10.22 19.31 29.00
CA VAL A 640 -9.54 19.56 27.71
C VAL A 640 -10.29 18.95 26.51
N LEU A 641 -11.30 18.10 26.74
CA LEU A 641 -11.98 17.39 25.66
C LEU A 641 -13.49 17.30 25.94
N GLN A 642 -14.27 18.05 25.17
CA GLN A 642 -15.74 18.12 25.34
C GLN A 642 -16.46 17.07 24.47
N ASN A 643 -15.93 16.79 23.29
CA ASN A 643 -16.56 15.90 22.32
C ASN A 643 -15.47 15.11 21.56
N PRO A 644 -15.14 13.90 22.02
CA PRO A 644 -14.14 13.05 21.38
C PRO A 644 -14.44 12.79 19.89
N LYS A 645 -13.40 12.66 19.08
CA LYS A 645 -13.51 12.34 17.64
C LYS A 645 -13.00 10.94 17.36
N TYR A 646 -13.66 10.26 16.45
CA TYR A 646 -13.21 8.99 15.91
C TYR A 646 -11.80 9.15 15.29
N TYR A 647 -10.97 8.15 15.37
CA TYR A 647 -9.53 8.14 15.08
C TYR A 647 -8.64 9.03 15.95
N SER A 648 -9.08 10.24 16.29
CA SER A 648 -8.26 11.10 17.16
C SER A 648 -8.26 10.67 18.64
N HIS A 649 -9.40 10.16 19.11
CA HIS A 649 -9.61 9.91 20.53
C HIS A 649 -10.21 8.54 20.84
N PHE A 650 -10.93 7.94 19.89
CA PHE A 650 -11.48 6.60 20.05
C PHE A 650 -11.66 5.88 18.71
N THR A 651 -11.67 4.55 18.76
CA THR A 651 -12.06 3.66 17.65
C THR A 651 -12.82 2.47 18.17
N ILE A 652 -13.60 1.82 17.29
CA ILE A 652 -14.26 0.56 17.54
C ILE A 652 -13.70 -0.48 16.57
N ALA A 653 -13.28 -1.63 17.10
CA ALA A 653 -12.86 -2.77 16.31
C ALA A 653 -13.78 -3.98 16.57
N LYS A 654 -14.12 -4.72 15.52
CA LYS A 654 -14.76 -6.01 15.64
C LYS A 654 -13.72 -7.06 16.00
N LEU A 655 -13.96 -7.81 17.08
CA LEU A 655 -13.16 -8.96 17.47
C LEU A 655 -13.75 -10.19 16.78
N LYS A 656 -13.03 -10.73 15.79
CA LYS A 656 -13.48 -11.88 15.01
C LYS A 656 -13.35 -13.20 15.78
N ASP A 657 -13.99 -14.25 15.31
CA ASP A 657 -13.95 -15.60 15.94
C ASP A 657 -12.52 -16.18 16.00
N ASN A 658 -11.64 -15.77 15.08
CA ASN A 658 -10.22 -16.11 15.13
C ASN A 658 -9.39 -15.20 16.05
N ALA A 659 -10.06 -14.39 16.85
CA ALA A 659 -9.50 -13.41 17.79
C ALA A 659 -8.66 -12.29 17.15
N GLN A 660 -8.79 -12.05 15.85
CA GLN A 660 -8.21 -10.89 15.18
C GLN A 660 -9.12 -9.68 15.31
N LEU A 661 -8.52 -8.51 15.44
CA LEU A 661 -9.21 -7.22 15.47
C LEU A 661 -9.35 -6.64 14.07
N GLN A 662 -10.53 -6.12 13.76
CA GLN A 662 -10.83 -5.36 12.56
C GLN A 662 -11.43 -4.03 12.95
N THR A 663 -10.66 -2.95 12.86
CA THR A 663 -11.13 -1.58 13.11
C THR A 663 -12.21 -1.23 12.11
N LEU A 664 -13.35 -0.72 12.60
CA LEU A 664 -14.44 -0.24 11.75
C LEU A 664 -14.08 1.13 11.18
N ASN A 665 -14.38 1.34 9.90
CA ASN A 665 -14.07 2.58 9.23
C ASN A 665 -15.27 3.57 9.31
N PHE A 666 -15.13 4.58 10.16
CA PHE A 666 -16.06 5.73 10.24
C PHE A 666 -15.37 7.01 9.75
N GLU A 667 -14.45 6.88 8.80
CA GLU A 667 -13.76 8.01 8.18
C GLU A 667 -14.72 8.87 7.36
N THR A 668 -14.53 10.17 7.42
CA THR A 668 -15.30 11.15 6.66
C THR A 668 -14.34 12.04 5.87
N GLY A 669 -14.43 12.00 4.53
CA GLY A 669 -13.61 12.82 3.63
C GLY A 669 -12.70 12.02 2.72
N ASP A 670 -11.98 12.74 1.84
CA ASP A 670 -11.18 12.18 0.74
C ASP A 670 -9.68 12.02 1.09
N VAL A 671 -9.28 12.28 2.31
CA VAL A 671 -7.89 12.16 2.78
C VAL A 671 -7.77 10.96 3.69
N ASP A 672 -6.79 10.11 3.38
CA ASP A 672 -6.48 8.92 4.19
C ASP A 672 -6.06 9.32 5.61
N MET A 673 -6.72 8.72 6.59
CA MET A 673 -6.48 8.77 8.03
C MET A 673 -6.83 10.06 8.79
N GLY A 674 -7.55 9.88 9.87
CA GLY A 674 -7.65 10.83 10.99
C GLY A 674 -8.85 11.75 11.00
N ILE A 675 -9.74 11.69 10.02
CA ILE A 675 -10.96 12.50 10.00
C ILE A 675 -12.18 11.57 10.19
N GLY A 676 -12.73 11.55 11.39
CA GLY A 676 -13.94 10.81 11.73
C GLY A 676 -14.95 11.65 12.49
N ASP A 677 -16.15 11.11 12.64
CA ASP A 677 -17.26 11.78 13.34
C ASP A 677 -16.98 11.89 14.85
N THR A 678 -17.69 12.79 15.49
CA THR A 678 -17.59 12.99 16.94
C THR A 678 -18.37 11.92 17.71
N TRP A 679 -18.08 11.74 19.01
CA TRP A 679 -18.87 10.93 19.91
C TRP A 679 -20.37 11.34 19.88
N SER A 680 -20.66 12.65 19.87
CA SER A 680 -22.05 13.12 19.83
C SER A 680 -22.76 12.82 18.52
N GLY A 681 -22.06 12.70 17.41
CA GLY A 681 -22.61 12.28 16.11
C GLY A 681 -22.76 10.76 16.01
N LEU A 682 -21.78 10.01 16.49
CA LEU A 682 -21.69 8.56 16.24
C LEU A 682 -22.30 7.70 17.36
N LEU A 683 -21.97 7.94 18.63
CA LEU A 683 -22.24 7.02 19.75
C LEU A 683 -23.13 7.59 20.86
N LYS A 684 -23.45 8.87 20.84
CA LYS A 684 -24.41 9.47 21.77
C LYS A 684 -25.82 8.96 21.51
N ASN A 685 -26.15 8.72 20.25
CA ASN A 685 -27.36 8.04 19.79
C ASN A 685 -27.03 6.58 19.49
N PRO A 686 -28.02 5.67 19.49
CA PRO A 686 -27.77 4.27 19.19
C PRO A 686 -27.19 4.05 17.78
N LEU A 687 -25.94 3.55 17.70
CA LEU A 687 -25.28 3.09 16.49
C LEU A 687 -25.66 1.64 16.22
N THR A 688 -26.10 1.33 15.01
CA THR A 688 -26.39 -0.05 14.60
C THR A 688 -25.10 -0.76 14.19
N LEU A 689 -24.84 -1.91 14.79
CA LEU A 689 -23.73 -2.80 14.45
C LEU A 689 -24.25 -4.24 14.29
N ASP A 690 -23.51 -5.07 13.56
CA ASP A 690 -23.78 -6.50 13.51
C ASP A 690 -23.63 -7.15 14.88
N GLU A 691 -24.33 -8.25 15.11
CA GLU A 691 -24.07 -9.06 16.31
C GLU A 691 -22.61 -9.49 16.35
N GLY A 692 -22.01 -9.56 17.55
CA GLY A 692 -20.65 -10.00 17.75
C GLY A 692 -19.92 -9.32 18.89
N ASN A 693 -18.61 -9.52 18.91
CA ASN A 693 -17.73 -9.05 19.96
C ASN A 693 -16.94 -7.85 19.45
N TYR A 694 -16.72 -6.87 20.30
CA TYR A 694 -16.11 -5.60 19.92
C TYR A 694 -15.13 -5.10 20.97
N LEU A 695 -14.20 -4.26 20.52
CA LEU A 695 -13.25 -3.53 21.34
C LEU A 695 -13.42 -2.02 21.07
N LEU A 696 -13.75 -1.26 22.11
CA LEU A 696 -13.60 0.20 22.10
C LEU A 696 -12.20 0.54 22.64
N VAL A 697 -11.42 1.26 21.86
CA VAL A 697 -10.17 1.85 22.30
C VAL A 697 -10.39 3.35 22.48
N THR A 698 -9.99 3.89 23.63
CA THR A 698 -9.92 5.34 23.86
C THR A 698 -8.50 5.73 24.24
N GLY A 699 -8.10 6.98 23.97
CA GLY A 699 -6.78 7.44 24.37
C GLY A 699 -6.62 8.95 24.35
N SER A 700 -5.87 9.43 25.33
CA SER A 700 -5.40 10.81 25.42
C SER A 700 -3.89 10.84 25.22
N ARG A 701 -3.44 11.48 24.14
CA ARG A 701 -2.00 11.68 23.88
C ARG A 701 -1.52 12.94 24.60
N MET A 702 -0.45 12.79 25.35
CA MET A 702 0.20 13.87 26.10
C MET A 702 1.22 14.61 25.23
N ALA A 703 1.63 15.81 25.62
CA ALA A 703 2.60 16.62 24.89
C ALA A 703 3.96 15.94 24.66
N ASN A 704 4.38 15.06 25.56
CA ASN A 704 5.61 14.26 25.42
C ASN A 704 5.43 13.03 24.52
N GLY A 705 4.24 12.83 23.95
CA GLY A 705 3.88 11.71 23.09
C GLY A 705 3.37 10.48 23.84
N SER A 706 3.42 10.43 25.18
CA SER A 706 2.83 9.33 25.95
C SER A 706 1.31 9.28 25.78
N VAL A 707 0.73 8.10 25.94
CA VAL A 707 -0.72 7.91 25.79
C VAL A 707 -1.31 7.24 27.02
N LEU A 708 -2.41 7.80 27.51
CA LEU A 708 -3.26 7.20 28.51
C LEU A 708 -4.43 6.51 27.81
N ALA A 709 -4.27 5.22 27.50
CA ALA A 709 -5.26 4.43 26.76
C ALA A 709 -6.18 3.62 27.68
N GLU A 710 -7.39 3.36 27.22
CA GLU A 710 -8.31 2.40 27.80
C GLU A 710 -8.87 1.47 26.71
N LEU A 711 -8.96 0.19 27.01
CA LEU A 711 -9.50 -0.86 26.15
C LEU A 711 -10.75 -1.42 26.84
N THR A 712 -11.91 -1.31 26.20
CA THR A 712 -13.18 -1.82 26.72
C THR A 712 -13.75 -2.85 25.76
N PHE A 713 -13.78 -4.12 26.18
CA PHE A 713 -14.41 -5.21 25.44
C PHE A 713 -15.89 -5.27 25.75
N PHE A 714 -16.71 -5.37 24.71
CA PHE A 714 -18.17 -5.43 24.83
C PHE A 714 -18.80 -6.31 23.73
N ASN A 715 -20.05 -6.73 23.97
CA ASN A 715 -20.78 -7.59 23.03
C ASN A 715 -22.02 -6.85 22.52
N VAL A 716 -22.37 -7.09 21.26
CA VAL A 716 -23.59 -6.62 20.61
C VAL A 716 -24.49 -7.82 20.37
N GLU A 717 -25.65 -7.82 21.01
CA GLU A 717 -26.68 -8.87 20.86
C GLU A 717 -27.79 -8.40 19.91
N PRO A 718 -28.41 -9.33 19.14
CA PRO A 718 -29.49 -9.01 18.23
C PRO A 718 -30.64 -8.30 18.93
N ASP A 719 -31.19 -7.27 18.27
CA ASP A 719 -32.37 -6.51 18.71
C ASP A 719 -32.25 -5.85 20.09
N LYS A 720 -31.05 -5.86 20.69
CA LYS A 720 -30.75 -5.20 21.97
C LYS A 720 -29.93 -3.94 21.80
N THR A 721 -29.99 -3.08 22.83
CA THR A 721 -29.09 -1.93 22.96
C THR A 721 -28.06 -2.20 24.04
N THR A 722 -26.79 -2.26 23.64
CA THR A 722 -25.65 -2.36 24.54
C THR A 722 -25.26 -0.96 24.97
N SER A 723 -25.19 -0.70 26.27
CA SER A 723 -24.71 0.57 26.83
C SER A 723 -23.31 0.39 27.33
N ILE A 724 -22.38 1.22 26.81
CA ILE A 724 -20.99 1.23 27.22
C ILE A 724 -20.62 2.60 27.81
N LYS A 725 -19.57 2.64 28.61
CA LYS A 725 -18.97 3.87 29.13
C LYS A 725 -17.71 4.17 28.30
N MET A 726 -17.69 5.34 27.68
CA MET A 726 -16.46 5.87 27.08
C MET A 726 -15.76 6.72 28.11
N GLU A 727 -14.53 6.40 28.46
CA GLU A 727 -13.72 7.11 29.42
C GLU A 727 -12.47 7.67 28.75
N MET A 728 -12.21 8.96 28.96
CA MET A 728 -10.97 9.60 28.54
C MET A 728 -10.17 9.88 29.81
N ARG A 729 -9.01 9.21 29.92
CA ARG A 729 -8.14 9.34 31.07
C ARG A 729 -7.40 10.68 31.05
N GLU A 730 -7.32 11.35 32.19
CA GLU A 730 -6.57 12.59 32.35
C GLU A 730 -5.27 12.33 33.11
N SER A 731 -4.20 13.07 32.76
CA SER A 731 -2.98 13.10 33.56
C SER A 731 -3.27 13.70 34.93
N LYS A 732 -2.61 13.16 35.97
CA LYS A 732 -2.61 13.75 37.28
C LYS A 732 -1.66 14.94 37.42
N ASP A 733 -0.79 15.14 36.40
CA ASP A 733 0.13 16.26 36.36
C ASP A 733 -0.61 17.56 36.06
N GLU A 734 -0.24 18.66 36.72
CA GLU A 734 -0.81 19.97 36.40
C GLU A 734 -0.44 20.39 34.99
N ILE A 735 -1.46 20.74 34.19
CA ILE A 735 -1.25 21.31 32.87
C ILE A 735 -0.74 22.73 33.03
N GLN A 736 0.55 22.96 32.77
CA GLN A 736 1.10 24.29 32.63
C GLN A 736 0.93 24.78 31.21
N VAL A 737 0.19 25.89 31.05
CA VAL A 737 0.12 26.60 29.77
C VAL A 737 1.42 27.39 29.63
N ILE A 738 2.35 26.89 28.77
CA ILE A 738 3.65 27.52 28.53
C ILE A 738 3.63 28.54 27.39
N GLY A 739 2.49 28.75 26.73
CA GLY A 739 2.29 29.78 25.71
C GLY A 739 0.94 29.67 25.02
N ASN A 740 0.51 30.79 24.45
CA ASN A 740 -0.60 30.83 23.50
C ASN A 740 -0.01 31.03 22.10
N PHE A 741 -0.31 30.12 21.17
CA PHE A 741 -0.06 30.35 19.76
C PHE A 741 -1.28 31.07 19.18
N ASN A 742 -1.11 32.32 18.79
CA ASN A 742 -2.07 32.97 17.90
C ASN A 742 -1.76 32.46 16.49
N SER A 743 -2.68 31.73 15.91
CA SER A 743 -2.69 31.47 14.46
C SER A 743 -3.21 32.74 13.78
N GLU A 744 -2.33 33.61 13.35
CA GLU A 744 -2.57 34.58 12.29
C GLU A 744 -1.79 34.13 11.06
#